data_83a01d2b09f6379c8bef6f181e07027e
#
_entry.id   83a01d2b09f6379c8bef6f181e07027e
#
_cell.length_a   1.000
_cell.length_b   1.000
_cell.length_c   1.000
_cell.angle_alpha   90.00
_cell.angle_beta   90.00
_cell.angle_gamma   90.00
#
_symmetry.space_group_name_H-M   'P 1'
#
loop_
_entity.id
_entity.type
_entity.pdbx_description
1 polymer ?
#
loop_
_entity_poly.entity_id
_entity_poly.type
_entity_poly.pdbx_seq_one_letter_code
_entity_poly.pdbx_strand_id
1 'polypeptide(L)'
;MLKRIFLFFSVFFILFPAHTEAIDEIVVSGDWRDTNLSEVDSSLILVNDEDIQKKQYKHFEDITYLIPNLNFAASDSRPRYFQIRGIGERSGYEGTPNSSVGFLIDDIDFSGQAGIASVYDIDQVEVYRGPQGSRMGASSLAGMIYIKTKDPKDLFEANGEITIGNYGRNDLSASINIPFTKGLKSRLSIRKEDFDGFRENLFLNRDDTSRKDEQSLRLKTNWLINDATSLDLVYFDNNFDDPADIWTIDGSLNTLSDRPGMDSQDTRALGVNLEFINRLNTLKVLYSKTDTDVVFSYDADWGNAQSHFPYVYDYFSETLRHRETSNIELRILSNKLDTNFSNQIQWIAGFSFYEIDESNDRKDDGAYGDPNDGFGTFYSESFFSSDYSSESKSLFGNLDYLISETLKLSFGFRWEDWDADYLDSNEELFTPDDSMNGGKISLINSLDNDLKYYLSIARGYKQGGFNLGTGLNSSSLIEAVSYSPEYLTNYEFGISKYFFSSKTFLDLVIFYSDRRDQQVLSSTQVDPQDPNTFLFLTKNAAEGRNYGAELSLNSEISDTISMFLNLGILETEIRQYQSRPDLEGREQAHAPDYSFSAGLSWDISNNLELLLDLNGKSDFYYSDSHNNTSDDYILTNINMIYKKDKINLNFWIRNIFDEYYSLRGFYFGNEPPAFEDTLYERHGDPRNYGLTFRYEF
;
A
#
# COMPACT_ATOMS: atom_id res chain seq x y z
N MET A 1 13.64 -15.91 -22.52
CA MET A 1 13.71 -14.44 -22.33
C MET A 1 14.97 -13.99 -21.58
N LEU A 2 15.43 -14.65 -20.53
CA LEU A 2 16.70 -14.30 -19.82
C LEU A 2 17.93 -14.13 -20.71
N LYS A 3 18.06 -14.84 -21.82
CA LYS A 3 19.22 -14.71 -22.77
C LYS A 3 19.22 -13.41 -23.57
N ARG A 4 18.12 -12.66 -23.65
CA ARG A 4 18.06 -11.36 -24.35
C ARG A 4 18.32 -10.17 -23.42
N ILE A 5 18.09 -10.32 -22.14
CA ILE A 5 18.38 -9.30 -21.12
C ILE A 5 19.88 -9.18 -20.86
N PHE A 6 20.62 -10.28 -20.93
CA PHE A 6 22.07 -10.28 -20.72
C PHE A 6 22.89 -9.58 -21.85
N LEU A 7 22.31 -9.39 -23.02
CA LEU A 7 23.00 -8.74 -24.15
C LEU A 7 22.98 -7.20 -24.08
N PHE A 8 22.11 -6.60 -23.26
CA PHE A 8 22.08 -5.14 -23.09
C PHE A 8 23.08 -4.62 -22.03
N PHE A 9 23.60 -5.49 -21.17
CA PHE A 9 24.50 -5.13 -20.06
C PHE A 9 25.99 -5.01 -20.44
N SER A 10 26.37 -5.30 -21.67
CA SER A 10 27.81 -5.44 -22.04
C SER A 10 28.46 -4.18 -22.61
N VAL A 11 27.83 -3.02 -22.68
CA VAL A 11 28.32 -1.89 -23.51
C VAL A 11 28.59 -0.57 -22.78
N PHE A 12 28.60 -0.45 -21.47
CA PHE A 12 28.88 0.85 -20.85
C PHE A 12 29.85 0.78 -19.68
N PHE A 13 31.15 0.67 -19.98
CA PHE A 13 32.25 1.09 -19.10
C PHE A 13 33.14 2.11 -19.84
N ILE A 14 32.79 3.39 -19.76
CA ILE A 14 33.65 4.50 -20.19
C ILE A 14 33.96 5.35 -18.96
N LEU A 15 35.28 5.49 -18.69
CA LEU A 15 35.83 6.27 -17.57
C LEU A 15 35.74 7.79 -17.89
N PHE A 16 35.07 8.54 -17.02
CA PHE A 16 35.10 10.03 -17.01
C PHE A 16 35.69 10.57 -15.71
N PRO A 17 36.34 11.75 -15.72
CA PRO A 17 36.96 12.34 -14.54
C PRO A 17 35.96 13.06 -13.64
N ALA A 18 36.21 13.01 -12.34
CA ALA A 18 35.36 13.43 -11.25
C ALA A 18 35.30 14.94 -11.01
N HIS A 19 34.12 15.47 -10.75
CA HIS A 19 33.89 16.68 -9.96
C HIS A 19 33.09 16.29 -8.73
N THR A 20 33.50 16.76 -7.56
CA THR A 20 32.84 16.46 -6.29
C THR A 20 31.90 17.62 -5.97
N GLU A 21 30.60 17.42 -6.11
CA GLU A 21 29.57 18.17 -5.38
C GLU A 21 29.08 17.31 -4.21
N ALA A 22 28.74 17.96 -3.08
CA ALA A 22 28.21 17.27 -1.92
C ALA A 22 26.78 16.75 -2.25
N ILE A 23 26.55 15.48 -2.01
CA ILE A 23 25.21 14.87 -2.12
C ILE A 23 24.39 15.41 -0.96
N ASP A 24 23.19 15.88 -1.21
CA ASP A 24 22.21 16.15 -0.16
C ASP A 24 21.92 14.84 0.60
N GLU A 25 22.05 14.89 1.92
CA GLU A 25 21.93 13.75 2.80
C GLU A 25 20.44 13.36 2.88
N ILE A 26 20.07 12.23 2.27
CA ILE A 26 18.68 11.76 2.24
C ILE A 26 18.30 11.27 3.65
N VAL A 27 17.31 11.92 4.25
CA VAL A 27 16.79 11.60 5.59
C VAL A 27 15.55 10.74 5.48
N VAL A 28 15.53 9.64 6.21
CA VAL A 28 14.44 8.67 6.35
C VAL A 28 13.71 8.96 7.65
N SER A 29 12.40 9.08 7.62
CA SER A 29 11.56 9.51 8.76
C SER A 29 10.64 8.42 9.31
N GLY A 30 10.42 7.33 8.57
CA GLY A 30 9.58 6.20 8.99
C GLY A 30 10.20 5.33 10.09
N ASP A 31 11.49 5.52 10.42
CA ASP A 31 12.12 4.87 11.56
C ASP A 31 11.82 5.62 12.88
N TRP A 32 12.32 5.12 13.98
CA TRP A 32 12.18 5.72 15.32
C TRP A 32 12.77 7.13 15.44
N ARG A 33 13.76 7.43 14.64
CA ARG A 33 14.49 8.70 14.52
C ARG A 33 14.63 9.03 13.05
N ASP A 34 14.71 10.31 12.76
CA ASP A 34 15.22 10.73 11.46
C ASP A 34 16.64 10.19 11.30
N THR A 35 16.83 9.36 10.28
CA THR A 35 18.07 8.58 10.07
C THR A 35 18.54 8.78 8.64
N ASN A 36 19.82 8.87 8.42
CA ASN A 36 20.34 8.94 7.05
C ASN A 36 20.13 7.61 6.32
N LEU A 37 19.83 7.65 5.03
CA LEU A 37 19.67 6.45 4.21
C LEU A 37 20.88 5.50 4.30
N SER A 38 22.07 6.06 4.48
CA SER A 38 23.31 5.30 4.68
C SER A 38 23.34 4.48 5.99
N GLU A 39 22.50 4.78 6.96
CA GLU A 39 22.43 4.11 8.26
C GLU A 39 21.28 3.09 8.35
N VAL A 40 20.37 3.05 7.35
CA VAL A 40 19.23 2.13 7.32
C VAL A 40 19.70 0.69 7.10
N ASP A 41 19.15 -0.25 7.87
CA ASP A 41 19.49 -1.67 7.89
C ASP A 41 18.38 -2.58 7.36
N SER A 42 17.59 -2.05 6.44
CA SER A 42 16.46 -2.70 5.78
C SER A 42 16.48 -2.40 4.30
N SER A 43 15.85 -3.26 3.50
CA SER A 43 15.49 -2.92 2.12
C SER A 43 14.48 -1.78 2.13
N LEU A 44 14.85 -0.64 1.56
CA LEU A 44 14.05 0.57 1.52
C LEU A 44 14.09 1.20 0.13
N ILE A 45 12.92 1.59 -0.38
CA ILE A 45 12.81 2.52 -1.50
C ILE A 45 12.19 3.81 -1.01
N LEU A 46 12.80 4.91 -1.43
CA LEU A 46 12.32 6.26 -1.17
C LEU A 46 11.92 6.91 -2.49
N VAL A 47 10.69 7.45 -2.55
CA VAL A 47 10.17 8.25 -3.67
C VAL A 47 9.92 9.66 -3.14
N ASN A 48 10.63 10.64 -3.66
CA ASN A 48 10.59 12.03 -3.21
C ASN A 48 9.49 12.84 -3.93
N ASP A 49 9.21 14.04 -3.42
CA ASP A 49 8.24 14.97 -3.98
C ASP A 49 8.53 15.33 -5.46
N GLU A 50 9.80 15.49 -5.82
CA GLU A 50 10.19 15.84 -7.20
C GLU A 50 9.79 14.74 -8.19
N ASP A 51 10.07 13.47 -7.86
CA ASP A 51 9.69 12.33 -8.70
C ASP A 51 8.16 12.21 -8.85
N ILE A 52 7.41 12.40 -7.75
CA ILE A 52 5.96 12.37 -7.76
C ILE A 52 5.40 13.47 -8.66
N GLN A 53 5.93 14.69 -8.54
CA GLN A 53 5.48 15.81 -9.37
C GLN A 53 5.86 15.67 -10.85
N LYS A 54 7.08 15.23 -11.16
CA LYS A 54 7.56 15.01 -12.53
C LYS A 54 6.72 13.95 -13.24
N LYS A 55 6.40 12.86 -12.53
CA LYS A 55 5.62 11.73 -13.05
C LYS A 55 4.11 11.95 -12.96
N GLN A 56 3.64 13.04 -12.35
CA GLN A 56 2.22 13.36 -12.17
C GLN A 56 1.43 12.27 -11.46
N TYR A 57 2.03 11.65 -10.45
CA TYR A 57 1.34 10.70 -9.60
C TYR A 57 0.31 11.41 -8.71
N LYS A 58 -0.87 10.85 -8.58
CA LYS A 58 -2.01 11.45 -7.88
C LYS A 58 -2.39 10.69 -6.61
N HIS A 59 -2.20 9.37 -6.63
CA HIS A 59 -2.49 8.46 -5.54
C HIS A 59 -1.30 7.52 -5.31
N PHE A 60 -1.20 6.92 -4.11
CA PHE A 60 -0.14 5.93 -3.82
C PHE A 60 -0.17 4.72 -4.78
N GLU A 61 -1.34 4.37 -5.30
CA GLU A 61 -1.50 3.37 -6.36
C GLU A 61 -0.53 3.58 -7.53
N ASP A 62 -0.38 4.82 -8.00
CA ASP A 62 0.54 5.18 -9.08
C ASP A 62 2.01 4.89 -8.72
N ILE A 63 2.37 5.04 -7.44
CA ILE A 63 3.73 4.83 -6.94
C ILE A 63 4.10 3.36 -6.90
N THR A 64 3.13 2.46 -6.75
CA THR A 64 3.38 1.01 -6.69
C THR A 64 4.15 0.48 -7.90
N TYR A 65 3.96 1.08 -9.07
CA TYR A 65 4.68 0.70 -10.30
C TYR A 65 6.18 1.04 -10.27
N LEU A 66 6.64 1.93 -9.39
CA LEU A 66 8.07 2.25 -9.22
C LEU A 66 8.81 1.26 -8.33
N ILE A 67 8.09 0.53 -7.49
CA ILE A 67 8.66 -0.22 -6.37
C ILE A 67 8.63 -1.71 -6.70
N PRO A 68 9.78 -2.34 -6.95
CA PRO A 68 9.82 -3.77 -7.23
C PRO A 68 9.37 -4.59 -6.02
N ASN A 69 8.71 -5.73 -6.31
CA ASN A 69 8.10 -6.63 -5.34
C ASN A 69 7.01 -5.98 -4.48
N LEU A 70 6.47 -4.83 -4.88
CA LEU A 70 5.23 -4.25 -4.36
C LEU A 70 4.11 -4.47 -5.37
N ASN A 71 3.00 -5.01 -4.92
CA ASN A 71 1.81 -5.25 -5.73
C ASN A 71 0.54 -4.85 -4.95
N PHE A 72 -0.60 -4.79 -5.64
CA PHE A 72 -1.92 -4.65 -5.05
C PHE A 72 -2.93 -5.46 -5.83
N ALA A 73 -4.02 -5.86 -5.18
CA ALA A 73 -5.14 -6.49 -5.84
C ALA A 73 -6.22 -5.44 -6.06
N ALA A 74 -6.48 -5.12 -7.32
CA ALA A 74 -7.45 -4.11 -7.72
C ALA A 74 -8.89 -4.64 -7.57
N SER A 75 -9.37 -4.86 -6.35
CA SER A 75 -10.76 -5.26 -6.08
C SER A 75 -11.69 -4.07 -5.91
N ASP A 76 -11.14 -2.94 -5.50
CA ASP A 76 -11.85 -1.73 -5.06
C ASP A 76 -11.57 -0.57 -6.02
N SER A 77 -12.26 0.56 -5.88
CA SER A 77 -11.99 1.76 -6.69
C SER A 77 -10.57 2.28 -6.47
N ARG A 78 -10.10 2.24 -5.21
CA ARG A 78 -8.72 2.50 -4.78
C ARG A 78 -8.19 1.35 -3.95
N PRO A 79 -6.90 0.96 -4.09
CA PRO A 79 -6.34 -0.11 -3.27
C PRO A 79 -6.23 0.31 -1.81
N ARG A 80 -6.75 -0.53 -0.91
CA ARG A 80 -6.62 -0.40 0.54
C ARG A 80 -5.55 -1.32 1.11
N TYR A 81 -5.19 -2.38 0.37
CA TYR A 81 -4.26 -3.42 0.77
C TYR A 81 -3.19 -3.62 -0.29
N PHE A 82 -1.98 -3.89 0.19
CA PHE A 82 -0.80 -4.08 -0.66
C PHE A 82 -0.13 -5.42 -0.34
N GLN A 83 0.62 -5.94 -1.31
CA GLN A 83 1.47 -7.11 -1.13
C GLN A 83 2.93 -6.71 -1.30
N ILE A 84 3.77 -6.99 -0.32
CA ILE A 84 5.22 -6.82 -0.38
C ILE A 84 5.87 -8.20 -0.41
N ARG A 85 6.70 -8.45 -1.42
CA ARG A 85 7.36 -9.76 -1.63
C ARG A 85 6.35 -10.93 -1.65
N GLY A 86 5.16 -10.71 -2.24
CA GLY A 86 4.07 -11.69 -2.33
C GLY A 86 3.27 -11.91 -1.04
N ILE A 87 3.45 -11.08 -0.02
CA ILE A 87 2.76 -11.19 1.28
C ILE A 87 1.85 -9.99 1.47
N GLY A 88 0.56 -10.23 1.70
CA GLY A 88 -0.46 -9.20 1.95
C GLY A 88 -1.86 -9.65 1.54
N GLU A 89 -2.85 -8.91 2.00
CA GLU A 89 -4.27 -9.15 1.75
C GLU A 89 -4.64 -8.70 0.34
N ARG A 90 -5.73 -9.28 -0.20
CA ARG A 90 -6.26 -8.98 -1.54
C ARG A 90 -7.62 -8.27 -1.50
N SER A 91 -8.33 -8.38 -0.39
CA SER A 91 -9.58 -7.66 -0.15
C SER A 91 -9.75 -7.40 1.34
N GLY A 92 -10.56 -6.44 1.72
CA GLY A 92 -10.71 -6.00 3.09
C GLY A 92 -12.15 -5.93 3.60
N TYR A 93 -13.09 -6.44 2.82
CA TYR A 93 -14.50 -6.38 3.20
C TYR A 93 -14.96 -7.60 4.01
N GLU A 94 -14.04 -8.50 4.34
CA GLU A 94 -14.35 -9.77 4.99
C GLU A 94 -13.32 -10.13 6.05
N GLY A 95 -13.79 -10.61 7.17
CA GLY A 95 -12.98 -11.10 8.27
C GLY A 95 -12.45 -10.02 9.21
N THR A 96 -11.60 -10.45 10.12
CA THR A 96 -10.98 -9.61 11.15
C THR A 96 -10.06 -8.55 10.54
N PRO A 97 -10.11 -7.28 10.97
CA PRO A 97 -9.17 -6.26 10.57
C PRO A 97 -7.73 -6.66 10.92
N ASN A 98 -6.96 -7.07 9.91
CA ASN A 98 -5.64 -7.68 10.12
C ASN A 98 -4.75 -7.50 8.88
N SER A 99 -3.96 -6.45 8.83
CA SER A 99 -3.08 -6.13 7.70
C SER A 99 -1.70 -6.75 7.85
N SER A 100 -1.15 -7.29 6.76
CA SER A 100 0.24 -7.77 6.68
C SER A 100 1.24 -6.66 6.33
N VAL A 101 0.76 -5.56 5.73
CA VAL A 101 1.54 -4.39 5.34
C VAL A 101 1.03 -3.18 6.11
N GLY A 102 1.89 -2.56 6.88
CA GLY A 102 1.58 -1.33 7.60
C GLY A 102 1.50 -0.14 6.65
N PHE A 103 0.54 0.75 6.87
CA PHE A 103 0.36 1.96 6.08
C PHE A 103 0.20 3.17 6.98
N LEU A 104 1.22 4.03 7.03
CA LEU A 104 1.21 5.23 7.89
C LEU A 104 1.30 6.50 7.06
N ILE A 105 0.58 7.51 7.51
CA ILE A 105 0.74 8.89 7.03
C ILE A 105 1.01 9.77 8.27
N ASP A 106 2.19 10.42 8.34
CA ASP A 106 2.60 11.26 9.48
C ASP A 106 2.41 10.57 10.86
N ASP A 107 2.84 9.31 11.01
CA ASP A 107 2.70 8.47 12.22
C ASP A 107 1.26 8.07 12.59
N ILE A 108 0.24 8.38 11.78
CA ILE A 108 -1.12 7.86 11.93
C ILE A 108 -1.25 6.55 11.15
N ASP A 109 -1.79 5.52 11.78
CA ASP A 109 -2.01 4.21 11.16
C ASP A 109 -3.31 4.19 10.33
N PHE A 110 -3.17 3.96 9.01
CA PHE A 110 -4.25 3.77 8.05
C PHE A 110 -4.19 2.36 7.43
N SER A 111 -3.61 1.39 8.12
CA SER A 111 -3.55 0.00 7.64
C SER A 111 -4.94 -0.54 7.35
N GLY A 112 -5.15 -1.04 6.12
CA GLY A 112 -6.47 -1.46 5.64
C GLY A 112 -7.44 -0.31 5.26
N GLN A 113 -6.99 0.95 5.33
CA GLN A 113 -7.76 2.15 4.99
C GLN A 113 -7.03 3.04 3.96
N ALA A 114 -6.02 2.50 3.28
CA ALA A 114 -5.12 3.26 2.39
C ALA A 114 -5.78 3.84 1.13
N GLY A 115 -7.08 3.61 0.90
CA GLY A 115 -7.84 4.22 -0.20
C GLY A 115 -7.74 5.75 -0.26
N ILE A 116 -7.52 6.42 0.88
CA ILE A 116 -7.37 7.88 0.98
C ILE A 116 -5.97 8.41 0.64
N ALA A 117 -5.06 7.59 0.19
CA ALA A 117 -3.64 7.90 0.04
C ALA A 117 -3.32 8.84 -1.14
N SER A 118 -3.92 10.03 -1.15
CA SER A 118 -3.54 11.11 -2.06
C SER A 118 -2.09 11.53 -1.82
N VAL A 119 -1.31 11.69 -2.91
CA VAL A 119 0.11 12.07 -2.84
C VAL A 119 0.36 13.54 -3.21
N TYR A 120 -0.65 14.38 -3.11
CA TYR A 120 -0.49 15.82 -3.26
C TYR A 120 0.15 16.43 -2.01
N ASP A 121 1.16 17.29 -2.22
CA ASP A 121 1.84 18.05 -1.18
C ASP A 121 2.48 17.16 -0.09
N ILE A 122 3.03 16.02 -0.49
CA ILE A 122 3.85 15.16 0.36
C ILE A 122 5.33 15.48 0.19
N ASP A 123 6.14 15.11 1.16
CA ASP A 123 7.59 15.27 1.13
C ASP A 123 8.26 14.03 0.51
N GLN A 124 7.87 12.85 1.02
CA GLN A 124 8.39 11.57 0.53
C GLN A 124 7.48 10.40 0.87
N VAL A 125 7.65 9.33 0.12
CA VAL A 125 7.12 8.00 0.39
C VAL A 125 8.27 7.05 0.65
N GLU A 126 8.22 6.32 1.74
CA GLU A 126 9.19 5.31 2.14
C GLU A 126 8.52 3.93 2.15
N VAL A 127 9.09 2.96 1.44
CA VAL A 127 8.58 1.59 1.44
C VAL A 127 9.64 0.65 1.97
N TYR A 128 9.42 0.17 3.19
CA TYR A 128 10.25 -0.82 3.87
C TYR A 128 9.77 -2.21 3.46
N ARG A 129 10.64 -3.00 2.87
CA ARG A 129 10.36 -4.38 2.44
C ARG A 129 10.97 -5.38 3.40
N GLY A 130 10.17 -6.31 3.88
CA GLY A 130 10.50 -7.22 4.96
C GLY A 130 9.98 -6.75 6.32
N PRO A 131 9.94 -7.64 7.33
CA PRO A 131 9.26 -7.42 8.60
C PRO A 131 9.71 -6.18 9.35
N GLN A 132 8.74 -5.36 9.79
CA GLN A 132 8.94 -4.20 10.66
C GLN A 132 8.28 -4.42 12.04
N GLY A 133 8.23 -5.67 12.50
CA GLY A 133 7.53 -6.06 13.73
C GLY A 133 8.02 -5.37 15.00
N SER A 134 9.31 -4.97 15.10
CA SER A 134 9.79 -4.16 16.22
C SER A 134 9.22 -2.73 16.19
N ARG A 135 8.99 -2.15 15.01
CA ARG A 135 8.52 -0.77 14.81
C ARG A 135 7.00 -0.64 14.90
N MET A 136 6.26 -1.47 14.14
CA MET A 136 4.81 -1.37 14.03
C MET A 136 4.03 -2.52 14.67
N GLY A 137 4.68 -3.65 14.97
CA GLY A 137 3.98 -4.81 15.52
C GLY A 137 3.23 -5.64 14.47
N ALA A 138 2.02 -6.07 14.81
CA ALA A 138 1.24 -7.06 14.04
C ALA A 138 0.91 -6.63 12.60
N SER A 139 0.72 -5.35 12.34
CA SER A 139 0.35 -4.84 11.02
C SER A 139 1.52 -4.71 10.04
N SER A 140 2.70 -5.28 10.33
CA SER A 140 3.89 -5.11 9.48
C SER A 140 4.69 -6.39 9.26
N LEU A 141 4.00 -7.50 9.10
CA LEU A 141 4.60 -8.80 8.80
C LEU A 141 5.44 -8.76 7.52
N ALA A 142 4.92 -8.16 6.45
CA ALA A 142 5.55 -8.11 5.14
C ALA A 142 6.42 -6.86 4.93
N GLY A 143 6.06 -5.76 5.60
CA GLY A 143 6.72 -4.48 5.45
C GLY A 143 5.85 -3.31 5.90
N MET A 144 6.31 -2.11 5.58
CA MET A 144 5.65 -0.87 5.98
C MET A 144 5.76 0.17 4.86
N ILE A 145 4.68 0.87 4.62
CA ILE A 145 4.60 2.05 3.76
C ILE A 145 4.46 3.26 4.69
N TYR A 146 5.34 4.23 4.57
CA TYR A 146 5.31 5.47 5.33
C TYR A 146 5.27 6.67 4.39
N ILE A 147 4.23 7.49 4.50
CA ILE A 147 4.08 8.74 3.76
C ILE A 147 4.34 9.90 4.71
N LYS A 148 5.36 10.68 4.41
CA LYS A 148 5.64 11.95 5.09
C LYS A 148 5.05 13.08 4.30
N THR A 149 4.17 13.87 4.93
CA THR A 149 3.63 15.07 4.32
C THR A 149 4.59 16.25 4.55
N LYS A 150 4.50 17.30 3.71
CA LYS A 150 5.36 18.48 3.86
C LYS A 150 5.14 19.19 5.18
N ASP A 151 6.22 19.43 5.90
CA ASP A 151 6.21 20.18 7.14
C ASP A 151 5.97 21.68 6.90
N PRO A 152 5.33 22.38 7.86
CA PRO A 152 5.25 23.83 7.86
C PRO A 152 6.63 24.47 7.94
N LYS A 153 6.90 25.52 7.12
CA LYS A 153 8.16 26.22 7.01
C LYS A 153 8.11 27.62 7.60
N ASP A 154 9.28 28.22 7.84
CA ASP A 154 9.41 29.58 8.38
C ASP A 154 9.20 30.70 7.35
N LEU A 155 8.92 30.34 6.09
CA LEU A 155 8.65 31.25 4.99
C LEU A 155 7.21 31.07 4.49
N PHE A 156 6.60 32.15 4.04
CA PHE A 156 5.33 32.08 3.34
C PHE A 156 5.54 31.42 1.98
N GLU A 157 4.76 30.38 1.70
CA GLU A 157 4.71 29.68 0.42
C GLU A 157 3.26 29.44 0.04
N ALA A 158 2.93 29.50 -1.24
CA ALA A 158 1.65 29.06 -1.77
C ALA A 158 1.84 28.46 -3.14
N ASN A 159 1.07 27.42 -3.46
CA ASN A 159 1.04 26.82 -4.79
C ASN A 159 -0.38 26.46 -5.20
N GLY A 160 -0.63 26.50 -6.48
CA GLY A 160 -1.87 26.03 -7.09
C GLY A 160 -1.56 25.16 -8.30
N GLU A 161 -2.35 24.13 -8.49
CA GLU A 161 -2.22 23.17 -9.59
C GLU A 161 -3.58 22.87 -10.19
N ILE A 162 -3.65 22.83 -11.53
CA ILE A 162 -4.82 22.42 -12.31
C ILE A 162 -4.36 21.35 -13.29
N THR A 163 -5.06 20.21 -13.32
CA THR A 163 -4.83 19.15 -14.30
C THR A 163 -6.09 18.95 -15.13
N ILE A 164 -5.94 18.91 -16.46
CA ILE A 164 -6.99 18.54 -17.42
C ILE A 164 -6.52 17.37 -18.27
N GLY A 165 -7.42 16.48 -18.63
CA GLY A 165 -7.07 15.28 -19.41
C GLY A 165 -8.24 14.69 -20.16
N ASN A 166 -7.99 13.56 -20.86
CA ASN A 166 -9.07 12.78 -21.44
C ASN A 166 -9.92 12.11 -20.34
N TYR A 167 -11.03 11.51 -20.73
CA TYR A 167 -12.00 10.88 -19.82
C TYR A 167 -12.52 11.84 -18.74
N GLY A 168 -12.80 13.09 -19.12
CA GLY A 168 -13.37 14.11 -18.22
C GLY A 168 -12.45 14.59 -17.09
N ARG A 169 -11.16 14.24 -17.06
CA ARG A 169 -10.26 14.60 -15.96
C ARG A 169 -10.13 16.09 -15.76
N ASN A 170 -10.41 16.54 -14.53
CA ASN A 170 -10.33 17.94 -14.12
C ASN A 170 -9.96 18.03 -12.62
N ASP A 171 -8.67 18.04 -12.30
CA ASP A 171 -8.19 18.09 -10.92
C ASP A 171 -7.79 19.50 -10.53
N LEU A 172 -8.08 19.88 -9.29
CA LEU A 172 -7.68 21.15 -8.68
C LEU A 172 -6.97 20.89 -7.35
N SER A 173 -5.79 21.49 -7.17
CA SER A 173 -5.06 21.38 -5.91
C SER A 173 -4.45 22.71 -5.51
N ALA A 174 -4.35 22.97 -4.22
CA ALA A 174 -3.69 24.16 -3.69
C ALA A 174 -3.06 23.88 -2.33
N SER A 175 -1.94 24.52 -2.04
CA SER A 175 -1.37 24.50 -0.70
C SER A 175 -0.86 25.91 -0.30
N ILE A 176 -0.92 26.18 1.00
CA ILE A 176 -0.43 27.43 1.59
C ILE A 176 0.28 27.16 2.91
N ASN A 177 1.46 27.74 3.06
CA ASN A 177 2.26 27.72 4.26
C ASN A 177 2.30 29.09 4.91
N ILE A 178 1.92 29.20 6.17
CA ILE A 178 1.80 30.46 6.90
C ILE A 178 2.63 30.39 8.18
N PRO A 179 3.76 31.12 8.28
CA PRO A 179 4.48 31.31 9.53
C PRO A 179 3.81 32.42 10.34
N PHE A 180 3.00 32.06 11.35
CA PHE A 180 2.31 33.05 12.20
C PHE A 180 3.29 33.78 13.11
N THR A 181 4.26 33.04 13.70
CA THR A 181 5.35 33.55 14.52
C THR A 181 6.61 32.73 14.31
N LYS A 182 7.73 33.10 14.95
CA LYS A 182 8.97 32.29 14.89
C LYS A 182 8.82 30.86 15.41
N GLY A 183 7.80 30.60 16.24
CA GLY A 183 7.59 29.28 16.83
C GLY A 183 6.27 28.63 16.44
N LEU A 184 5.39 29.30 15.68
CA LEU A 184 4.09 28.76 15.28
C LEU A 184 3.90 28.92 13.78
N LYS A 185 3.76 27.82 13.08
CA LYS A 185 3.59 27.76 11.63
C LYS A 185 2.61 26.66 11.26
N SER A 186 1.87 26.89 10.18
CA SER A 186 0.90 25.92 9.68
C SER A 186 0.95 25.82 8.16
N ARG A 187 0.62 24.64 7.66
CA ARG A 187 0.46 24.34 6.24
C ARG A 187 -0.90 23.71 6.00
N LEU A 188 -1.66 24.31 5.09
CA LEU A 188 -2.94 23.79 4.62
C LEU A 188 -2.78 23.31 3.18
N SER A 189 -3.26 22.11 2.90
CA SER A 189 -3.29 21.51 1.57
C SER A 189 -4.70 21.04 1.26
N ILE A 190 -5.18 21.33 0.07
CA ILE A 190 -6.48 20.87 -0.44
C ILE A 190 -6.30 20.27 -1.83
N ARG A 191 -7.08 19.25 -2.14
CA ARG A 191 -7.15 18.64 -3.47
C ARG A 191 -8.56 18.18 -3.76
N LYS A 192 -9.01 18.41 -4.99
CA LYS A 192 -10.17 17.80 -5.61
C LYS A 192 -9.69 17.07 -6.86
N GLU A 193 -10.00 15.77 -6.99
CA GLU A 193 -9.89 14.99 -8.22
C GLU A 193 -11.29 14.77 -8.76
N ASP A 194 -11.48 15.02 -10.04
CA ASP A 194 -12.70 14.74 -10.78
C ASP A 194 -12.30 14.07 -12.11
N PHE A 195 -12.73 12.83 -12.29
CA PHE A 195 -12.35 12.00 -13.44
C PHE A 195 -13.49 11.03 -13.74
N ASP A 196 -14.14 11.16 -14.90
CA ASP A 196 -15.32 10.35 -15.26
C ASP A 196 -15.01 8.85 -15.34
N GLY A 197 -13.72 8.49 -15.52
CA GLY A 197 -13.30 7.12 -15.75
C GLY A 197 -13.28 6.77 -17.24
N PHE A 198 -12.73 5.63 -17.55
CA PHE A 198 -12.59 5.18 -18.95
C PHE A 198 -13.62 4.09 -19.33
N ARG A 199 -14.50 3.69 -18.41
CA ARG A 199 -15.54 2.70 -18.63
C ARG A 199 -16.85 3.39 -19.01
N GLU A 200 -17.54 2.83 -20.00
CA GLU A 200 -18.88 3.24 -20.37
C GLU A 200 -19.86 2.14 -19.98
N ASN A 201 -20.88 2.47 -19.23
CA ASN A 201 -22.00 1.58 -18.97
C ASN A 201 -22.99 1.68 -20.15
N LEU A 202 -22.97 0.66 -21.00
CA LEU A 202 -23.75 0.64 -22.23
C LEU A 202 -25.25 0.45 -21.98
N PHE A 203 -25.63 -0.20 -20.89
CA PHE A 203 -27.03 -0.40 -20.55
C PHE A 203 -27.68 0.89 -20.06
N LEU A 204 -27.02 1.61 -19.17
CA LEU A 204 -27.51 2.88 -18.62
C LEU A 204 -27.20 4.08 -19.53
N ASN A 205 -26.35 3.89 -20.54
CA ASN A 205 -25.82 4.95 -21.42
C ASN A 205 -25.17 6.06 -20.57
N ARG A 206 -24.23 5.69 -19.71
CA ARG A 206 -23.50 6.56 -18.78
C ARG A 206 -21.99 6.27 -18.87
N ASP A 207 -21.19 7.32 -18.76
CA ASP A 207 -19.71 7.29 -18.77
C ASP A 207 -19.07 7.65 -17.41
N ASP A 208 -19.90 7.77 -16.35
CA ASP A 208 -19.49 8.18 -15.01
C ASP A 208 -19.72 7.10 -13.93
N THR A 209 -20.03 5.86 -14.32
CA THR A 209 -20.29 4.75 -13.37
C THR A 209 -19.01 4.14 -12.74
N SER A 210 -17.84 4.58 -13.22
CA SER A 210 -16.52 4.23 -12.65
C SER A 210 -15.65 5.49 -12.41
N ARG A 211 -16.30 6.63 -12.14
CA ARG A 211 -15.62 7.93 -11.92
C ARG A 211 -14.78 7.91 -10.63
N LYS A 212 -13.89 8.92 -10.55
CA LYS A 212 -13.24 9.33 -9.30
C LYS A 212 -13.75 10.70 -8.89
N ASP A 213 -14.32 10.81 -7.71
CA ASP A 213 -14.75 12.06 -7.08
C ASP A 213 -14.13 12.13 -5.69
N GLU A 214 -12.89 12.62 -5.61
CA GLU A 214 -12.09 12.54 -4.40
C GLU A 214 -11.73 13.95 -3.92
N GLN A 215 -11.96 14.19 -2.63
CA GLN A 215 -11.57 15.42 -1.96
C GLN A 215 -10.67 15.11 -0.78
N SER A 216 -9.58 15.87 -0.64
CA SER A 216 -8.65 15.74 0.47
C SER A 216 -8.32 17.12 1.03
N LEU A 217 -8.40 17.25 2.35
CA LEU A 217 -7.93 18.40 3.10
C LEU A 217 -6.95 17.93 4.16
N ARG A 218 -5.82 18.63 4.28
CA ARG A 218 -4.85 18.40 5.35
C ARG A 218 -4.39 19.71 5.94
N LEU A 219 -4.43 19.80 7.26
CA LEU A 219 -3.87 20.91 8.04
C LEU A 219 -2.78 20.38 8.96
N LYS A 220 -1.56 20.85 8.77
CA LYS A 220 -0.42 20.54 9.64
C LYS A 220 0.05 21.79 10.35
N THR A 221 0.30 21.69 11.66
CA THR A 221 0.74 22.81 12.50
C THR A 221 1.93 22.36 13.36
N ASN A 222 3.00 23.10 13.31
CA ASN A 222 4.15 22.95 14.18
C ASN A 222 4.21 24.16 15.13
N TRP A 223 4.28 23.86 16.42
CA TRP A 223 4.39 24.87 17.47
C TRP A 223 5.60 24.58 18.37
N LEU A 224 6.65 25.36 18.21
CA LEU A 224 7.77 25.41 19.13
C LEU A 224 7.36 26.24 20.37
N ILE A 225 6.92 25.55 21.42
CA ILE A 225 6.43 26.19 22.67
C ILE A 225 7.58 26.87 23.38
N ASN A 226 8.74 26.20 23.42
CA ASN A 226 10.02 26.73 23.92
C ASN A 226 11.17 25.85 23.33
N ASP A 227 12.44 26.22 23.63
CA ASP A 227 13.62 25.52 23.07
C ASP A 227 13.69 24.02 23.40
N ALA A 228 12.89 23.53 24.35
CA ALA A 228 12.89 22.13 24.78
C ALA A 228 11.55 21.41 24.50
N THR A 229 10.54 22.11 23.96
CA THR A 229 9.20 21.55 23.82
C THR A 229 8.58 21.96 22.51
N SER A 230 8.20 21.00 21.70
CA SER A 230 7.44 21.20 20.46
C SER A 230 6.15 20.39 20.46
N LEU A 231 5.17 20.89 19.74
CA LEU A 231 3.88 20.24 19.48
C LEU A 231 3.62 20.24 17.99
N ASP A 232 3.46 19.06 17.42
CA ASP A 232 3.01 18.87 16.05
C ASP A 232 1.58 18.37 16.04
N LEU A 233 0.75 18.99 15.21
CA LEU A 233 -0.64 18.63 15.00
C LEU A 233 -0.84 18.37 13.51
N VAL A 234 -1.53 17.29 13.17
CA VAL A 234 -1.99 17.02 11.80
C VAL A 234 -3.46 16.61 11.83
N TYR A 235 -4.24 17.21 10.95
CA TYR A 235 -5.65 16.88 10.75
C TYR A 235 -5.89 16.55 9.27
N PHE A 236 -6.61 15.46 9.02
CA PHE A 236 -7.08 15.03 7.71
C PHE A 236 -8.60 15.01 7.68
N ASP A 237 -9.14 15.40 6.52
CA ASP A 237 -10.56 15.26 6.17
C ASP A 237 -10.61 14.85 4.69
N ASN A 238 -10.91 13.60 4.43
CA ASN A 238 -10.94 13.01 3.11
C ASN A 238 -12.33 12.46 2.83
N ASN A 239 -12.86 12.80 1.67
CA ASN A 239 -14.14 12.31 1.18
C ASN A 239 -13.92 11.78 -0.24
N PHE A 240 -14.04 10.47 -0.42
CA PHE A 240 -13.90 9.76 -1.68
C PHE A 240 -15.23 9.09 -2.01
N ASP A 241 -15.90 9.56 -3.08
CA ASP A 241 -17.24 9.14 -3.49
C ASP A 241 -17.19 8.51 -4.89
N ASP A 242 -16.56 7.34 -4.94
CA ASP A 242 -16.26 6.62 -6.17
C ASP A 242 -17.30 5.53 -6.44
N PRO A 243 -17.99 5.51 -7.59
CA PRO A 243 -18.74 4.35 -8.05
C PRO A 243 -17.84 3.13 -8.31
N ALA A 244 -18.41 1.93 -8.21
CA ALA A 244 -17.69 0.66 -8.29
C ALA A 244 -18.10 -0.23 -9.48
N ASP A 245 -18.57 0.35 -10.58
CA ASP A 245 -18.94 -0.36 -11.80
C ASP A 245 -17.70 -0.71 -12.64
N ILE A 246 -16.98 -1.75 -12.22
CA ILE A 246 -15.64 -2.07 -12.72
C ILE A 246 -15.50 -3.47 -13.32
N TRP A 247 -16.51 -4.35 -13.14
CA TRP A 247 -16.51 -5.72 -13.64
C TRP A 247 -17.37 -5.87 -14.89
N THR A 248 -16.99 -6.78 -15.77
CA THR A 248 -17.66 -7.01 -17.05
C THR A 248 -17.81 -8.51 -17.33
N ILE A 249 -18.94 -8.89 -17.91
CA ILE A 249 -19.22 -10.28 -18.26
C ILE A 249 -18.34 -10.75 -19.43
N ASP A 250 -18.08 -9.87 -20.40
CA ASP A 250 -17.41 -10.19 -21.66
C ASP A 250 -15.92 -9.86 -21.69
N GLY A 251 -15.35 -9.40 -20.57
CA GLY A 251 -13.95 -8.99 -20.46
C GLY A 251 -13.62 -7.68 -21.18
N SER A 252 -14.60 -6.93 -21.68
CA SER A 252 -14.38 -5.62 -22.31
C SER A 252 -14.12 -4.52 -21.28
N LEU A 253 -13.89 -3.28 -21.73
CA LEU A 253 -13.85 -2.11 -20.86
C LEU A 253 -15.23 -1.49 -20.63
N ASN A 254 -16.29 -2.00 -21.27
CA ASN A 254 -17.64 -1.49 -21.13
C ASN A 254 -18.45 -2.35 -20.16
N THR A 255 -19.18 -1.72 -19.26
CA THR A 255 -20.02 -2.41 -18.28
C THR A 255 -21.48 -2.52 -18.77
N LEU A 256 -22.21 -3.45 -18.18
CA LEU A 256 -23.62 -3.73 -18.52
C LEU A 256 -24.53 -3.70 -17.29
N SER A 257 -24.00 -3.39 -16.15
CA SER A 257 -24.65 -3.36 -14.84
C SER A 257 -25.87 -2.43 -14.85
N ASP A 258 -26.99 -2.87 -14.31
CA ASP A 258 -28.17 -2.03 -14.16
C ASP A 258 -28.24 -1.35 -12.77
N ARG A 259 -27.45 -1.85 -11.80
CA ARG A 259 -27.30 -1.31 -10.44
C ARG A 259 -25.82 -1.04 -10.09
N PRO A 260 -25.15 -0.07 -10.76
CA PRO A 260 -23.76 0.28 -10.45
C PRO A 260 -23.57 0.49 -8.94
N GLY A 261 -22.53 -0.09 -8.39
CA GLY A 261 -22.24 0.03 -6.97
C GLY A 261 -21.45 1.29 -6.61
N MET A 262 -21.07 1.36 -5.35
CA MET A 262 -20.27 2.42 -4.75
C MET A 262 -19.06 1.81 -4.04
N ASP A 263 -17.96 2.56 -4.03
CA ASP A 263 -16.78 2.30 -3.19
C ASP A 263 -16.32 3.63 -2.60
N SER A 264 -17.11 4.17 -1.68
CA SER A 264 -16.82 5.44 -1.03
C SER A 264 -16.06 5.24 0.28
N GLN A 265 -15.27 6.25 0.63
CA GLN A 265 -14.56 6.27 1.91
C GLN A 265 -14.47 7.70 2.43
N ASP A 266 -15.13 7.96 3.57
CA ASP A 266 -15.01 9.19 4.35
C ASP A 266 -14.10 8.94 5.53
N THR A 267 -13.01 9.71 5.64
CA THR A 267 -12.03 9.51 6.72
C THR A 267 -11.63 10.84 7.32
N ARG A 268 -11.80 10.97 8.63
CA ARG A 268 -11.23 12.04 9.44
C ARG A 268 -10.17 11.48 10.36
N ALA A 269 -9.04 12.19 10.45
CA ALA A 269 -7.97 11.76 11.34
C ALA A 269 -7.30 12.94 12.03
N LEU A 270 -6.89 12.72 13.27
CA LEU A 270 -6.12 13.65 14.09
C LEU A 270 -4.86 12.97 14.60
N GLY A 271 -3.71 13.58 14.34
CA GLY A 271 -2.42 13.20 14.95
C GLY A 271 -1.88 14.33 15.82
N VAL A 272 -1.34 13.95 16.96
CA VAL A 272 -0.70 14.86 17.93
C VAL A 272 0.64 14.24 18.31
N ASN A 273 1.73 14.98 18.14
CA ASN A 273 3.07 14.60 18.60
C ASN A 273 3.61 15.70 19.53
N LEU A 274 3.78 15.37 20.80
CA LEU A 274 4.35 16.24 21.80
C LEU A 274 5.77 15.76 22.14
N GLU A 275 6.76 16.59 21.87
CA GLU A 275 8.16 16.26 22.08
C GLU A 275 8.77 17.14 23.19
N PHE A 276 9.47 16.48 24.11
CA PHE A 276 10.25 17.11 25.18
C PHE A 276 11.71 16.71 25.08
N ILE A 277 12.57 17.65 24.78
CA ILE A 277 14.01 17.43 24.63
C ILE A 277 14.71 17.89 25.91
N ASN A 278 15.49 17.01 26.53
CA ASN A 278 16.44 17.36 27.56
C ASN A 278 17.85 16.89 27.19
N ARG A 279 18.84 17.18 28.04
CA ARG A 279 20.23 16.85 27.72
C ARG A 279 20.47 15.34 27.52
N LEU A 280 19.77 14.48 28.25
CA LEU A 280 20.04 13.04 28.27
C LEU A 280 19.16 12.25 27.32
N ASN A 281 17.91 12.67 27.16
CA ASN A 281 16.90 11.97 26.39
C ASN A 281 15.85 12.91 25.80
N THR A 282 15.12 12.40 24.83
CA THR A 282 13.94 12.99 24.25
C THR A 282 12.74 12.11 24.61
N LEU A 283 11.69 12.70 25.15
CA LEU A 283 10.40 12.05 25.37
C LEU A 283 9.45 12.48 24.26
N LYS A 284 8.84 11.52 23.57
CA LYS A 284 7.75 11.75 22.62
C LYS A 284 6.47 11.11 23.13
N VAL A 285 5.38 11.86 23.04
CA VAL A 285 4.02 11.38 23.30
C VAL A 285 3.23 11.55 22.03
N LEU A 286 2.85 10.44 21.42
CA LEU A 286 2.06 10.41 20.20
C LEU A 286 0.63 9.98 20.55
N TYR A 287 -0.33 10.69 19.98
CA TYR A 287 -1.73 10.31 20.00
C TYR A 287 -2.28 10.42 18.59
N SER A 288 -3.02 9.41 18.15
CA SER A 288 -3.78 9.50 16.92
C SER A 288 -5.18 8.92 17.10
N LYS A 289 -6.13 9.47 16.35
CA LYS A 289 -7.47 8.94 16.21
C LYS A 289 -7.89 9.03 14.75
N THR A 290 -8.49 7.95 14.22
CA THR A 290 -9.17 7.95 12.91
C THR A 290 -10.63 7.60 13.10
N ASP A 291 -11.47 8.10 12.21
CA ASP A 291 -12.90 7.85 12.11
C ASP A 291 -13.19 7.69 10.61
N THR A 292 -13.63 6.51 10.19
CA THR A 292 -13.75 6.14 8.79
C THR A 292 -15.07 5.44 8.52
N ASP A 293 -15.85 6.00 7.60
CA ASP A 293 -17.04 5.37 7.02
C ASP A 293 -16.70 4.86 5.61
N VAL A 294 -17.06 3.63 5.32
CA VAL A 294 -16.91 3.00 4.00
C VAL A 294 -18.25 2.46 3.54
N VAL A 295 -18.65 2.81 2.34
CA VAL A 295 -19.75 2.16 1.61
C VAL A 295 -19.16 1.36 0.48
N PHE A 296 -19.36 0.06 0.50
CA PHE A 296 -18.98 -0.81 -0.61
C PHE A 296 -20.20 -1.57 -1.10
N SER A 297 -20.59 -1.29 -2.33
CA SER A 297 -21.69 -2.00 -2.98
C SER A 297 -21.36 -2.34 -4.41
N TYR A 298 -21.94 -3.38 -4.95
CA TYR A 298 -21.70 -3.84 -6.30
C TYR A 298 -22.89 -4.60 -6.86
N ASP A 299 -23.07 -4.51 -8.17
CA ASP A 299 -23.90 -5.39 -8.96
C ASP A 299 -23.20 -6.75 -9.02
N ALA A 300 -23.80 -7.78 -8.40
CA ALA A 300 -23.13 -9.07 -8.24
C ALA A 300 -23.24 -9.96 -9.48
N ASP A 301 -24.21 -9.71 -10.36
CA ASP A 301 -24.34 -10.40 -11.63
C ASP A 301 -23.68 -9.68 -12.81
N TRP A 302 -23.19 -8.42 -12.61
CA TRP A 302 -22.51 -7.56 -13.59
C TRP A 302 -23.28 -7.29 -14.87
N GLY A 303 -24.57 -7.56 -14.86
CA GLY A 303 -25.39 -7.55 -16.05
C GLY A 303 -26.70 -6.77 -15.89
N ASN A 304 -27.70 -7.24 -16.54
CA ASN A 304 -29.06 -6.67 -16.51
C ASN A 304 -30.06 -7.67 -17.10
N ALA A 305 -31.35 -7.37 -17.01
CA ALA A 305 -32.42 -8.21 -17.54
C ALA A 305 -32.31 -8.55 -19.04
N GLN A 306 -31.55 -7.81 -19.85
CA GLN A 306 -31.33 -8.13 -21.27
C GLN A 306 -30.15 -9.08 -21.46
N SER A 307 -29.06 -8.90 -20.68
CA SER A 307 -27.85 -9.75 -20.71
C SER A 307 -28.19 -11.19 -20.39
N HIS A 308 -29.07 -11.40 -19.40
CA HIS A 308 -29.42 -12.70 -18.87
C HIS A 308 -30.72 -13.30 -19.48
N PHE A 309 -31.38 -12.58 -20.39
CA PHE A 309 -32.62 -13.06 -21.00
C PHE A 309 -32.44 -14.44 -21.66
N PRO A 310 -33.35 -15.44 -21.45
CA PRO A 310 -34.69 -15.32 -20.86
C PRO A 310 -34.77 -15.59 -19.32
N TYR A 311 -33.65 -15.70 -18.65
CA TYR A 311 -33.55 -15.94 -17.22
C TYR A 311 -33.76 -14.62 -16.44
N VAL A 312 -34.30 -14.69 -15.24
CA VAL A 312 -34.16 -13.62 -14.27
C VAL A 312 -32.92 -13.92 -13.45
N TYR A 313 -31.96 -13.01 -13.48
CA TYR A 313 -30.71 -13.10 -12.72
C TYR A 313 -30.29 -11.67 -12.40
N ASP A 314 -30.54 -11.26 -11.16
CA ASP A 314 -30.38 -9.87 -10.71
C ASP A 314 -30.01 -9.91 -9.22
N TYR A 315 -28.79 -9.54 -8.90
CA TYR A 315 -28.22 -9.63 -7.56
C TYR A 315 -27.41 -8.39 -7.20
N PHE A 316 -27.55 -7.92 -5.97
CA PHE A 316 -26.85 -6.77 -5.46
C PHE A 316 -26.35 -7.02 -4.04
N SER A 317 -25.16 -6.48 -3.71
CA SER A 317 -24.63 -6.50 -2.36
C SER A 317 -24.19 -5.11 -1.94
N GLU A 318 -24.48 -4.75 -0.68
CA GLU A 318 -24.04 -3.52 -0.06
C GLU A 318 -23.52 -3.78 1.34
N THR A 319 -22.35 -3.24 1.66
CA THR A 319 -21.76 -3.28 2.99
C THR A 319 -21.46 -1.86 3.45
N LEU A 320 -21.99 -1.48 4.59
CA LEU A 320 -21.66 -0.26 5.30
C LEU A 320 -20.70 -0.63 6.43
N ARG A 321 -19.56 0.05 6.48
CA ARG A 321 -18.55 -0.17 7.52
C ARG A 321 -18.21 1.15 8.19
N HIS A 322 -18.26 1.15 9.49
CA HIS A 322 -17.74 2.25 10.31
C HIS A 322 -16.58 1.72 11.14
N ARG A 323 -15.43 2.41 11.08
CA ARG A 323 -14.23 2.05 11.86
C ARG A 323 -13.64 3.27 12.56
N GLU A 324 -13.54 3.17 13.88
CA GLU A 324 -12.71 4.07 14.67
C GLU A 324 -11.41 3.37 15.07
N THR A 325 -10.29 4.11 15.03
CA THR A 325 -9.03 3.64 15.64
C THR A 325 -8.50 4.69 16.58
N SER A 326 -7.87 4.28 17.66
CA SER A 326 -7.11 5.17 18.54
C SER A 326 -5.76 4.57 18.90
N ASN A 327 -4.72 5.41 18.97
CA ASN A 327 -3.38 5.00 19.39
C ASN A 327 -2.78 6.03 20.36
N ILE A 328 -2.21 5.53 21.44
CA ILE A 328 -1.36 6.32 22.35
C ILE A 328 0.00 5.62 22.40
N GLU A 329 1.05 6.35 22.07
CA GLU A 329 2.41 5.83 22.12
C GLU A 329 3.33 6.76 22.91
N LEU A 330 4.10 6.16 23.83
CA LEU A 330 5.17 6.82 24.59
C LEU A 330 6.50 6.31 24.12
N ARG A 331 7.41 7.20 23.73
CA ARG A 331 8.79 6.88 23.33
C ARG A 331 9.78 7.68 24.16
N ILE A 332 10.80 7.02 24.69
CA ILE A 332 11.96 7.65 25.30
C ILE A 332 13.18 7.28 24.46
N LEU A 333 13.88 8.30 23.96
CA LEU A 333 15.02 8.15 23.08
C LEU A 333 16.26 8.74 23.77
N SER A 334 17.37 8.00 23.75
CA SER A 334 18.66 8.54 24.24
C SER A 334 19.15 9.65 23.30
N ASN A 335 19.71 10.73 23.84
CA ASN A 335 20.36 11.76 23.05
C ASN A 335 21.87 11.52 22.95
N LYS A 336 22.50 11.93 21.83
CA LYS A 336 23.96 11.93 21.68
C LYS A 336 24.55 12.94 22.66
N LEU A 337 25.50 12.53 23.48
CA LEU A 337 26.24 13.38 24.40
C LEU A 337 27.72 13.43 23.95
N ASP A 338 28.43 14.52 24.33
CA ASP A 338 29.87 14.67 24.05
C ASP A 338 30.77 13.73 24.93
N THR A 339 30.30 12.53 25.22
CA THR A 339 31.05 11.53 25.98
C THR A 339 31.27 10.29 25.11
N ASN A 340 32.43 9.69 25.15
CA ASN A 340 32.76 8.51 24.34
C ASN A 340 31.76 7.35 24.52
N PHE A 341 31.21 7.18 25.73
CA PHE A 341 30.26 6.09 26.02
C PHE A 341 28.87 6.37 25.41
N SER A 342 28.33 7.60 25.48
CA SER A 342 27.01 7.94 24.92
C SER A 342 26.99 7.99 23.41
N ASN A 343 28.15 8.15 22.76
CA ASN A 343 28.28 8.06 21.29
C ASN A 343 28.35 6.61 20.82
N GLN A 344 28.65 5.64 21.70
CA GLN A 344 28.71 4.22 21.34
C GLN A 344 27.36 3.50 21.50
N ILE A 345 26.48 4.00 22.37
CA ILE A 345 25.19 3.36 22.66
C ILE A 345 24.06 4.37 22.44
N GLN A 346 23.15 4.03 21.54
CA GLN A 346 21.87 4.71 21.39
C GLN A 346 20.76 3.72 21.68
N TRP A 347 19.72 4.17 22.34
CA TRP A 347 18.59 3.29 22.67
C TRP A 347 17.27 4.03 22.60
N ILE A 348 16.23 3.26 22.41
CA ILE A 348 14.84 3.66 22.41
C ILE A 348 14.08 2.63 23.25
N ALA A 349 13.15 3.11 24.07
CA ALA A 349 12.18 2.27 24.75
C ALA A 349 10.82 2.95 24.69
N GLY A 350 9.77 2.16 24.54
CA GLY A 350 8.43 2.68 24.41
C GLY A 350 7.34 1.69 24.80
N PHE A 351 6.15 2.27 24.89
CA PHE A 351 4.88 1.57 25.13
C PHE A 351 3.86 2.12 24.16
N SER A 352 2.99 1.26 23.62
CA SER A 352 1.84 1.68 22.86
C SER A 352 0.56 0.96 23.31
N PHE A 353 -0.55 1.67 23.18
CA PHE A 353 -1.90 1.18 23.36
C PHE A 353 -2.70 1.54 22.11
N TYR A 354 -3.23 0.53 21.42
CA TYR A 354 -3.94 0.68 20.15
C TYR A 354 -5.30 0.00 20.26
N GLU A 355 -6.34 0.70 19.82
CA GLU A 355 -7.73 0.23 19.82
C GLU A 355 -8.31 0.31 18.42
N ILE A 356 -9.17 -0.65 18.08
CA ILE A 356 -10.02 -0.65 16.89
C ILE A 356 -11.44 -0.96 17.35
N ASP A 357 -12.40 -0.12 16.94
CA ASP A 357 -13.82 -0.44 16.97
C ASP A 357 -14.35 -0.43 15.53
N GLU A 358 -15.05 -1.49 15.13
CA GLU A 358 -15.59 -1.62 13.79
C GLU A 358 -17.01 -2.21 13.84
N SER A 359 -17.96 -1.57 13.15
CA SER A 359 -19.26 -2.14 12.84
C SER A 359 -19.42 -2.36 11.34
N ASN A 360 -20.10 -3.43 10.98
CA ASN A 360 -20.46 -3.76 9.60
C ASN A 360 -21.95 -4.05 9.52
N ASP A 361 -22.62 -3.46 8.52
CA ASP A 361 -23.97 -3.78 8.12
C ASP A 361 -23.95 -4.19 6.65
N ARG A 362 -24.33 -5.45 6.36
CA ARG A 362 -24.41 -6.00 5.01
C ARG A 362 -25.85 -6.32 4.65
N LYS A 363 -26.22 -5.91 3.45
CA LYS A 363 -27.47 -6.28 2.80
C LYS A 363 -27.18 -6.92 1.45
N ASP A 364 -27.71 -8.12 1.24
CA ASP A 364 -27.72 -8.78 -0.05
C ASP A 364 -29.16 -8.93 -0.51
N ASP A 365 -29.47 -8.58 -1.75
CA ASP A 365 -30.75 -8.84 -2.38
C ASP A 365 -30.56 -9.47 -3.76
N GLY A 366 -31.55 -10.26 -4.20
CA GLY A 366 -31.45 -10.89 -5.49
C GLY A 366 -32.71 -11.60 -5.96
N ALA A 367 -32.66 -11.97 -7.23
CA ALA A 367 -33.73 -12.71 -7.88
C ALA A 367 -33.17 -13.70 -8.90
N TYR A 368 -33.63 -14.93 -8.83
CA TYR A 368 -33.35 -15.97 -9.81
C TYR A 368 -34.64 -16.60 -10.37
N GLY A 369 -34.73 -16.79 -11.67
CA GLY A 369 -35.82 -17.47 -12.33
C GLY A 369 -35.45 -18.14 -13.64
N ASP A 370 -35.66 -19.44 -13.75
CA ASP A 370 -35.54 -20.19 -14.99
C ASP A 370 -36.92 -20.33 -15.66
N PRO A 371 -37.12 -19.79 -16.87
CA PRO A 371 -38.43 -19.91 -17.56
C PRO A 371 -38.79 -21.34 -17.92
N ASN A 372 -37.88 -22.31 -17.83
CA ASN A 372 -38.11 -23.68 -18.21
C ASN A 372 -38.41 -24.63 -17.05
N ASP A 373 -38.18 -24.23 -15.79
CA ASP A 373 -38.35 -25.09 -14.62
C ASP A 373 -39.77 -25.11 -14.07
N GLY A 374 -40.58 -24.11 -14.41
CA GLY A 374 -41.99 -24.01 -13.99
C GLY A 374 -42.20 -23.55 -12.55
N PHE A 375 -41.16 -23.18 -11.83
CA PHE A 375 -41.24 -22.71 -10.43
C PHE A 375 -41.45 -21.19 -10.32
N GLY A 376 -41.13 -20.42 -11.37
CA GLY A 376 -41.19 -18.97 -11.35
C GLY A 376 -39.94 -18.33 -10.77
N THR A 377 -40.01 -17.03 -10.42
CA THR A 377 -38.88 -16.29 -9.89
C THR A 377 -38.81 -16.39 -8.37
N PHE A 378 -37.66 -16.75 -7.85
CA PHE A 378 -37.34 -16.70 -6.43
C PHE A 378 -36.67 -15.35 -6.12
N TYR A 379 -37.04 -14.74 -5.01
CA TYR A 379 -36.47 -13.52 -4.49
C TYR A 379 -35.78 -13.82 -3.16
N SER A 380 -34.59 -13.34 -2.98
CA SER A 380 -33.81 -13.42 -1.74
C SER A 380 -33.52 -12.04 -1.20
N GLU A 381 -33.55 -11.89 0.10
CA GLU A 381 -33.06 -10.72 0.82
C GLU A 381 -32.45 -11.20 2.13
N SER A 382 -31.22 -10.81 2.40
CA SER A 382 -30.53 -11.13 3.65
C SER A 382 -29.92 -9.90 4.27
N PHE A 383 -29.88 -9.88 5.59
CA PHE A 383 -29.24 -8.84 6.38
C PHE A 383 -28.28 -9.50 7.36
N PHE A 384 -27.10 -8.94 7.45
CA PHE A 384 -26.08 -9.37 8.39
C PHE A 384 -25.43 -8.12 9.01
N SER A 385 -25.26 -8.12 10.34
CA SER A 385 -24.49 -7.08 11.02
C SER A 385 -23.53 -7.68 12.02
N SER A 386 -22.41 -6.98 12.26
CA SER A 386 -21.43 -7.37 13.26
C SER A 386 -20.75 -6.16 13.90
N ASP A 387 -20.42 -6.31 15.18
CA ASP A 387 -19.60 -5.39 15.96
C ASP A 387 -18.31 -6.11 16.36
N TYR A 388 -17.18 -5.44 16.16
CA TYR A 388 -15.86 -5.90 16.51
C TYR A 388 -15.13 -4.80 17.28
N SER A 389 -14.54 -5.14 18.41
CA SER A 389 -13.68 -4.27 19.20
C SER A 389 -12.39 -5.01 19.53
N SER A 390 -11.24 -4.34 19.51
CA SER A 390 -9.97 -4.94 19.90
C SER A 390 -9.02 -3.95 20.57
N GLU A 391 -8.21 -4.46 21.49
CA GLU A 391 -7.15 -3.74 22.17
C GLU A 391 -5.80 -4.42 21.93
N SER A 392 -4.75 -3.65 21.66
CA SER A 392 -3.36 -4.11 21.61
C SER A 392 -2.48 -3.29 22.56
N LYS A 393 -1.74 -3.98 23.42
CA LYS A 393 -0.78 -3.39 24.37
C LYS A 393 0.61 -3.85 24.02
N SER A 394 1.55 -2.94 23.78
CA SER A 394 2.90 -3.35 23.42
C SER A 394 3.99 -2.65 24.20
N LEU A 395 5.06 -3.41 24.44
CA LEU A 395 6.34 -2.91 24.93
C LEU A 395 7.39 -3.14 23.86
N PHE A 396 8.14 -2.09 23.52
CA PHE A 396 9.14 -2.17 22.47
C PHE A 396 10.42 -1.40 22.81
N GLY A 397 11.48 -1.71 22.10
CA GLY A 397 12.73 -0.97 22.20
C GLY A 397 13.73 -1.35 21.12
N ASN A 398 14.69 -0.45 20.92
CA ASN A 398 15.84 -0.65 20.06
C ASN A 398 17.13 -0.25 20.78
N LEU A 399 18.20 -0.98 20.52
CA LEU A 399 19.55 -0.71 21.05
C LEU A 399 20.56 -0.76 19.91
N ASP A 400 21.20 0.36 19.64
CA ASP A 400 22.30 0.49 18.68
C ASP A 400 23.61 0.59 19.43
N TYR A 401 24.57 -0.28 19.08
CA TYR A 401 25.90 -0.31 19.63
C TYR A 401 26.95 -0.13 18.54
N LEU A 402 27.68 0.98 18.58
CA LEU A 402 28.81 1.23 17.70
C LEU A 402 30.02 0.43 18.18
N ILE A 403 30.34 -0.67 17.51
CA ILE A 403 31.52 -1.50 17.77
C ILE A 403 32.78 -0.76 17.34
N SER A 404 32.71 -0.03 16.23
CA SER A 404 33.75 0.88 15.72
C SER A 404 33.12 2.09 15.05
N GLU A 405 33.91 2.99 14.51
CA GLU A 405 33.41 4.16 13.76
C GLU A 405 32.57 3.77 12.52
N THR A 406 32.80 2.58 11.98
CA THR A 406 32.11 2.08 10.77
C THR A 406 31.15 0.94 11.03
N LEU A 407 31.28 0.22 12.16
CA LEU A 407 30.54 -1.02 12.43
C LEU A 407 29.54 -0.81 13.57
N LYS A 408 28.26 -0.94 13.26
CA LYS A 408 27.12 -0.83 14.18
C LYS A 408 26.39 -2.18 14.31
N LEU A 409 26.09 -2.59 15.54
CA LEU A 409 25.16 -3.68 15.87
C LEU A 409 23.87 -3.06 16.37
N SER A 410 22.74 -3.45 15.77
CA SER A 410 21.41 -3.02 16.18
C SER A 410 20.60 -4.22 16.67
N PHE A 411 19.81 -4.00 17.72
CA PHE A 411 18.91 -4.98 18.30
C PHE A 411 17.57 -4.33 18.61
N GLY A 412 16.52 -4.74 17.93
CA GLY A 412 15.14 -4.32 18.14
C GLY A 412 14.29 -5.45 18.71
N PHE A 413 13.35 -5.12 19.58
CA PHE A 413 12.40 -6.07 20.15
C PHE A 413 11.05 -5.40 20.40
N ARG A 414 9.94 -6.18 20.20
CA ARG A 414 8.57 -5.82 20.59
C ARG A 414 7.88 -7.06 21.13
N TRP A 415 7.15 -6.88 22.21
CA TRP A 415 6.14 -7.78 22.72
C TRP A 415 4.77 -7.09 22.63
N GLU A 416 3.76 -7.83 22.21
CA GLU A 416 2.41 -7.32 21.99
C GLU A 416 1.40 -8.34 22.53
N ASP A 417 0.44 -7.85 23.29
CA ASP A 417 -0.71 -8.57 23.81
C ASP A 417 -1.96 -7.99 23.18
N TRP A 418 -2.77 -8.83 22.55
CA TRP A 418 -3.96 -8.47 21.79
C TRP A 418 -5.14 -9.28 22.26
N ASP A 419 -6.26 -8.61 22.47
CA ASP A 419 -7.55 -9.19 22.77
C ASP A 419 -8.65 -8.53 21.93
N ALA A 420 -9.73 -9.27 21.64
CA ALA A 420 -10.86 -8.76 20.88
C ALA A 420 -12.19 -9.32 21.35
N ASP A 421 -13.23 -8.55 21.09
CA ASP A 421 -14.63 -8.94 21.27
C ASP A 421 -15.35 -8.83 19.92
N TYR A 422 -16.12 -9.86 19.58
CA TYR A 422 -16.95 -9.91 18.38
C TYR A 422 -18.35 -10.37 18.70
N LEU A 423 -19.35 -9.70 18.14
CA LEU A 423 -20.76 -10.08 18.21
C LEU A 423 -21.43 -9.85 16.86
N ASP A 424 -22.27 -10.77 16.39
CA ASP A 424 -23.02 -10.60 15.16
C ASP A 424 -24.55 -10.77 15.31
N SER A 425 -25.28 -10.47 14.22
CA SER A 425 -26.74 -10.57 14.17
C SER A 425 -27.29 -12.00 14.31
N ASN A 426 -26.43 -13.02 14.24
CA ASN A 426 -26.76 -14.42 14.52
C ASN A 426 -26.55 -14.78 16.00
N GLU A 427 -26.29 -13.78 16.86
CA GLU A 427 -25.97 -13.94 18.29
C GLU A 427 -24.67 -14.73 18.53
N GLU A 428 -23.76 -14.78 17.54
CA GLU A 428 -22.45 -15.40 17.70
C GLU A 428 -21.52 -14.43 18.46
N LEU A 429 -21.02 -14.90 19.61
CA LEU A 429 -20.07 -14.19 20.45
C LEU A 429 -18.73 -14.91 20.40
N PHE A 430 -17.64 -14.18 20.14
CA PHE A 430 -16.29 -14.71 20.11
C PHE A 430 -15.28 -13.72 20.71
N THR A 431 -14.40 -14.21 21.59
CA THR A 431 -13.44 -13.35 22.33
C THR A 431 -12.04 -13.96 22.24
N PRO A 432 -11.35 -13.77 21.10
CA PRO A 432 -9.98 -14.29 20.94
C PRO A 432 -8.95 -13.41 21.63
N ASP A 433 -7.86 -14.02 22.08
CA ASP A 433 -6.70 -13.37 22.62
C ASP A 433 -5.41 -14.02 22.11
N ASP A 434 -4.36 -13.23 21.90
CA ASP A 434 -3.05 -13.70 21.47
C ASP A 434 -1.93 -12.83 22.08
N SER A 435 -0.80 -13.47 22.38
CA SER A 435 0.43 -12.78 22.77
C SER A 435 1.55 -13.07 21.78
N MET A 436 2.10 -12.03 21.18
CA MET A 436 3.03 -12.11 20.05
C MET A 436 4.35 -11.41 20.38
N ASN A 437 5.40 -11.79 19.66
CA ASN A 437 6.68 -11.08 19.76
C ASN A 437 7.41 -11.05 18.42
N GLY A 438 8.09 -9.94 18.19
CA GLY A 438 8.93 -9.71 17.03
C GLY A 438 10.22 -9.01 17.40
N GLY A 439 11.11 -8.91 16.46
CA GLY A 439 12.38 -8.22 16.69
C GLY A 439 13.31 -8.31 15.50
N LYS A 440 14.43 -7.62 15.61
CA LYS A 440 15.44 -7.55 14.56
C LYS A 440 16.84 -7.51 15.17
N ILE A 441 17.76 -8.21 14.56
CA ILE A 441 19.19 -8.08 14.83
C ILE A 441 19.85 -7.74 13.52
N SER A 442 20.64 -6.68 13.48
CA SER A 442 21.38 -6.30 12.28
C SER A 442 22.81 -5.87 12.60
N LEU A 443 23.71 -6.17 11.67
CA LEU A 443 25.09 -5.74 11.66
C LEU A 443 25.32 -4.87 10.42
N ILE A 444 25.63 -3.60 10.63
CA ILE A 444 25.78 -2.60 9.57
C ILE A 444 27.23 -2.15 9.55
N ASN A 445 27.86 -2.16 8.39
CA ASN A 445 29.18 -1.60 8.21
C ASN A 445 29.16 -0.55 7.10
N SER A 446 29.45 0.70 7.47
CA SER A 446 29.55 1.84 6.57
C SER A 446 31.04 2.19 6.40
N LEU A 447 31.63 1.69 5.31
CA LEU A 447 33.03 1.97 4.93
C LEU A 447 33.05 3.22 4.08
N ASP A 448 33.56 4.31 4.62
CA ASP A 448 33.47 5.62 4.01
C ASP A 448 32.05 6.02 3.62
N ASN A 449 31.85 7.19 3.04
CA ASN A 449 30.51 7.62 2.61
C ASN A 449 29.99 6.86 1.37
N ASP A 450 30.80 6.00 0.75
CA ASP A 450 30.54 5.42 -0.56
C ASP A 450 30.07 3.95 -0.53
N LEU A 451 30.32 3.21 0.55
CA LEU A 451 29.99 1.78 0.63
C LEU A 451 29.38 1.40 1.97
N LYS A 452 28.17 0.92 1.92
CA LYS A 452 27.47 0.28 3.06
C LYS A 452 27.16 -1.17 2.73
N TYR A 453 27.26 -2.06 3.71
CA TYR A 453 26.64 -3.36 3.66
C TYR A 453 26.07 -3.73 5.04
N TYR A 454 25.00 -4.51 5.02
CA TYR A 454 24.38 -4.99 6.24
C TYR A 454 23.95 -6.46 6.12
N LEU A 455 23.87 -7.11 7.27
CA LEU A 455 23.24 -8.40 7.48
C LEU A 455 22.16 -8.24 8.53
N SER A 456 20.95 -8.72 8.26
CA SER A 456 19.87 -8.67 9.24
C SER A 456 19.12 -9.99 9.33
N ILE A 457 18.59 -10.25 10.54
CA ILE A 457 17.59 -11.28 10.83
C ILE A 457 16.44 -10.56 11.51
N ALA A 458 15.28 -10.57 10.90
CA ALA A 458 14.08 -9.93 11.42
C ALA A 458 12.95 -10.95 11.56
N ARG A 459 12.25 -10.91 12.71
CA ARG A 459 11.04 -11.68 12.95
C ARG A 459 9.85 -10.72 13.03
N GLY A 460 8.93 -10.85 12.08
CA GLY A 460 7.61 -10.23 12.10
C GLY A 460 6.54 -11.23 12.55
N TYR A 461 5.38 -10.69 12.87
CA TYR A 461 4.19 -11.45 13.22
C TYR A 461 2.94 -10.73 12.72
N LYS A 462 1.89 -11.49 12.53
CA LYS A 462 0.54 -11.03 12.22
C LYS A 462 -0.41 -11.71 13.20
N GLN A 463 -1.34 -10.96 13.75
CA GLN A 463 -2.32 -11.50 14.72
C GLN A 463 -3.16 -12.62 14.12
N GLY A 464 -3.67 -13.49 14.96
CA GLY A 464 -4.70 -14.46 14.63
C GLY A 464 -6.03 -13.78 14.31
N GLY A 465 -7.04 -14.59 14.07
CA GLY A 465 -8.38 -14.09 13.78
C GLY A 465 -9.40 -15.20 13.69
N PHE A 466 -10.54 -14.90 13.07
CA PHE A 466 -11.65 -15.82 13.00
C PHE A 466 -12.45 -15.67 11.70
N ASN A 467 -13.26 -16.71 11.38
CA ASN A 467 -14.06 -16.83 10.17
C ASN A 467 -15.57 -16.74 10.45
N LEU A 468 -15.99 -16.15 11.55
CA LEU A 468 -17.41 -15.94 11.86
C LEU A 468 -18.02 -14.89 10.90
N GLY A 469 -19.33 -14.97 10.68
CA GLY A 469 -20.01 -14.12 9.72
C GLY A 469 -19.93 -14.57 8.27
N THR A 470 -19.22 -15.65 7.98
CA THR A 470 -19.00 -16.20 6.63
C THR A 470 -19.74 -17.52 6.39
N GLY A 471 -20.86 -17.75 7.10
CA GLY A 471 -21.61 -19.01 7.06
C GLY A 471 -21.14 -20.06 8.09
N LEU A 472 -20.13 -19.75 8.89
CA LEU A 472 -19.73 -20.51 10.07
C LEU A 472 -20.34 -19.91 11.34
N ASN A 473 -20.44 -20.73 12.39
CA ASN A 473 -20.89 -20.31 13.71
C ASN A 473 -20.04 -20.97 14.82
N SER A 474 -20.20 -20.52 16.06
CA SER A 474 -19.41 -21.00 17.22
C SER A 474 -19.57 -22.50 17.51
N SER A 475 -20.60 -23.16 16.97
CA SER A 475 -20.78 -24.61 17.07
C SER A 475 -20.00 -25.40 16.02
N SER A 476 -19.39 -24.70 15.03
CA SER A 476 -18.47 -25.31 14.06
C SER A 476 -17.17 -25.76 14.75
N LEU A 477 -16.39 -26.60 14.07
CA LEU A 477 -15.09 -27.01 14.61
C LEU A 477 -14.21 -25.78 14.84
N ILE A 478 -13.58 -25.68 16.00
CA ILE A 478 -12.75 -24.52 16.37
C ILE A 478 -11.66 -24.23 15.33
N GLU A 479 -11.09 -25.25 14.69
CA GLU A 479 -10.09 -25.15 13.63
C GLU A 479 -10.64 -24.51 12.33
N ALA A 480 -11.98 -24.45 12.17
CA ALA A 480 -12.63 -23.75 11.08
C ALA A 480 -13.04 -22.33 11.49
N VAL A 481 -13.34 -22.11 12.77
CA VAL A 481 -13.78 -20.81 13.30
C VAL A 481 -12.63 -19.86 13.49
N SER A 482 -11.49 -20.32 14.02
CA SER A 482 -10.34 -19.46 14.32
C SER A 482 -9.06 -19.90 13.62
N TYR A 483 -8.15 -18.97 13.43
CA TYR A 483 -6.81 -19.20 12.92
C TYR A 483 -5.77 -18.49 13.79
N SER A 484 -4.59 -19.12 13.91
CA SER A 484 -3.52 -18.66 14.78
C SER A 484 -2.71 -17.51 14.16
N PRO A 485 -1.92 -16.77 14.97
CA PRO A 485 -0.95 -15.81 14.47
C PRO A 485 0.02 -16.42 13.47
N GLU A 486 0.37 -15.66 12.45
CA GLU A 486 1.41 -15.99 11.49
C GLU A 486 2.74 -15.35 11.90
N TYR A 487 3.84 -16.05 11.67
CA TYR A 487 5.20 -15.57 11.91
C TYR A 487 6.05 -15.65 10.65
N LEU A 488 6.85 -14.59 10.43
CA LEU A 488 7.81 -14.50 9.34
C LEU A 488 9.21 -14.27 9.91
N THR A 489 10.18 -15.11 9.54
CA THR A 489 11.59 -14.85 9.80
C THR A 489 12.31 -14.55 8.50
N ASN A 490 12.79 -13.30 8.37
CA ASN A 490 13.48 -12.81 7.18
C ASN A 490 14.99 -12.73 7.45
N TYR A 491 15.79 -13.29 6.55
CA TYR A 491 17.25 -13.18 6.49
C TYR A 491 17.59 -12.30 5.30
N GLU A 492 18.37 -11.25 5.53
CA GLU A 492 18.63 -10.26 4.49
C GLU A 492 20.10 -9.83 4.48
N PHE A 493 20.64 -9.70 3.29
CA PHE A 493 21.92 -9.08 3.00
C PHE A 493 21.71 -7.93 2.02
N GLY A 494 22.15 -6.74 2.40
CA GLY A 494 22.12 -5.56 1.52
C GLY A 494 23.49 -4.95 1.33
N ILE A 495 23.71 -4.41 0.14
CA ILE A 495 24.89 -3.62 -0.21
C ILE A 495 24.47 -2.40 -1.00
N SER A 496 24.88 -1.22 -0.53
CA SER A 496 24.66 0.05 -1.21
C SER A 496 26.00 0.71 -1.51
N LYS A 497 26.16 1.23 -2.72
CA LYS A 497 27.41 1.83 -3.14
C LYS A 497 27.23 3.01 -4.09
N TYR A 498 28.01 4.06 -3.85
CA TYR A 498 28.20 5.16 -4.79
C TYR A 498 29.41 4.90 -5.68
N PHE A 499 29.28 5.22 -6.95
CA PHE A 499 30.35 5.10 -7.96
C PHE A 499 30.51 6.43 -8.69
N PHE A 500 31.61 6.59 -9.38
CA PHE A 500 31.89 7.72 -10.26
C PHE A 500 31.71 9.10 -9.58
N SER A 501 32.30 9.25 -8.39
CA SER A 501 32.20 10.48 -7.58
C SER A 501 30.73 10.83 -7.28
N SER A 502 29.99 9.83 -6.83
CA SER A 502 28.58 9.95 -6.39
C SER A 502 27.54 10.15 -7.50
N LYS A 503 27.94 10.07 -8.78
CA LYS A 503 27.01 10.17 -9.92
C LYS A 503 26.15 8.91 -10.15
N THR A 504 26.52 7.78 -9.54
CA THR A 504 25.78 6.52 -9.66
C THR A 504 25.62 5.89 -8.30
N PHE A 505 24.38 5.68 -7.89
CA PHE A 505 24.02 4.93 -6.68
C PHE A 505 23.46 3.58 -7.06
N LEU A 506 23.97 2.53 -6.44
CA LEU A 506 23.50 1.16 -6.56
C LEU A 506 23.10 0.65 -5.16
N ASP A 507 21.90 0.09 -5.05
CA ASP A 507 21.44 -0.68 -3.91
C ASP A 507 21.01 -2.07 -4.36
N LEU A 508 21.55 -3.11 -3.72
CA LEU A 508 21.24 -4.52 -3.99
C LEU A 508 20.92 -5.22 -2.68
N VAL A 509 19.76 -5.86 -2.64
CA VAL A 509 19.31 -6.64 -1.49
C VAL A 509 19.01 -8.06 -1.93
N ILE A 510 19.44 -9.05 -1.15
CA ILE A 510 19.08 -10.46 -1.29
C ILE A 510 18.37 -10.87 -0.01
N PHE A 511 17.23 -11.54 -0.12
CA PHE A 511 16.42 -11.93 1.02
C PHE A 511 15.94 -13.37 0.93
N TYR A 512 15.70 -13.97 2.10
CA TYR A 512 15.04 -15.24 2.29
C TYR A 512 14.11 -15.15 3.50
N SER A 513 12.85 -15.44 3.31
CA SER A 513 11.80 -15.39 4.32
C SER A 513 11.19 -16.77 4.53
N ASP A 514 11.20 -17.24 5.78
CA ASP A 514 10.54 -18.46 6.24
C ASP A 514 9.25 -18.11 6.97
N ARG A 515 8.11 -18.61 6.49
CA ARG A 515 6.77 -18.36 7.02
C ARG A 515 6.29 -19.58 7.78
N ARG A 516 5.75 -19.36 8.98
CA ARG A 516 5.13 -20.39 9.81
C ARG A 516 3.72 -20.01 10.14
N ASP A 517 2.84 -21.00 10.16
CA ASP A 517 1.41 -20.80 10.36
C ASP A 517 0.82 -19.79 9.37
N GLN A 518 1.29 -19.86 8.11
CA GLN A 518 0.92 -18.94 7.05
C GLN A 518 -0.61 -18.87 6.91
N GLN A 519 -1.16 -17.66 7.02
CA GLN A 519 -2.59 -17.42 6.82
C GLN A 519 -2.90 -17.38 5.32
N VAL A 520 -3.73 -18.30 4.87
CA VAL A 520 -4.16 -18.43 3.45
C VAL A 520 -5.67 -18.27 3.38
N LEU A 521 -6.11 -17.25 2.66
CA LEU A 521 -7.53 -16.99 2.36
C LEU A 521 -7.94 -17.77 1.12
N SER A 522 -8.98 -18.57 1.24
CA SER A 522 -9.64 -19.27 0.15
C SER A 522 -11.11 -18.91 0.07
N SER A 523 -11.69 -18.96 -1.12
CA SER A 523 -13.12 -18.73 -1.35
C SER A 523 -13.74 -19.93 -2.06
N THR A 524 -15.02 -20.18 -1.75
CA THR A 524 -15.83 -21.21 -2.42
C THR A 524 -17.25 -20.67 -2.57
N GLN A 525 -17.78 -20.69 -3.79
CA GLN A 525 -19.18 -20.38 -4.05
C GLN A 525 -20.06 -21.52 -3.51
N VAL A 526 -21.03 -21.18 -2.66
CA VAL A 526 -21.91 -22.16 -1.99
C VAL A 526 -23.09 -22.53 -2.88
N ASP A 527 -23.73 -21.52 -3.48
CA ASP A 527 -24.83 -21.68 -4.44
C ASP A 527 -24.45 -21.01 -5.77
N PRO A 528 -24.24 -21.77 -6.85
CA PRO A 528 -23.91 -21.19 -8.15
C PRO A 528 -24.97 -20.27 -8.73
N GLN A 529 -26.23 -20.36 -8.27
CA GLN A 529 -27.34 -19.52 -8.72
C GLN A 529 -27.41 -18.18 -7.97
N ASP A 530 -26.61 -18.02 -6.92
CA ASP A 530 -26.53 -16.78 -6.14
C ASP A 530 -25.08 -16.33 -5.99
N PRO A 531 -24.65 -15.28 -6.72
CA PRO A 531 -23.28 -14.79 -6.70
C PRO A 531 -22.89 -14.11 -5.37
N ASN A 532 -23.82 -13.88 -4.45
CA ASN A 532 -23.53 -13.36 -3.11
C ASN A 532 -23.17 -14.45 -2.11
N THR A 533 -23.28 -15.75 -2.48
CA THR A 533 -23.06 -16.89 -1.58
C THR A 533 -21.64 -17.42 -1.61
N PHE A 534 -20.63 -16.56 -1.43
CA PHE A 534 -19.26 -16.98 -1.24
C PHE A 534 -18.94 -17.24 0.22
N LEU A 535 -18.34 -18.40 0.50
CA LEU A 535 -17.73 -18.69 1.79
C LEU A 535 -16.22 -18.39 1.71
N PHE A 536 -15.78 -17.41 2.48
CA PHE A 536 -14.37 -17.04 2.61
C PHE A 536 -13.81 -17.64 3.90
N LEU A 537 -12.70 -18.37 3.79
CA LEU A 537 -12.08 -19.04 4.92
C LEU A 537 -10.58 -18.75 4.95
N THR A 538 -10.13 -18.14 6.02
CA THR A 538 -8.70 -18.06 6.34
C THR A 538 -8.33 -19.28 7.18
N LYS A 539 -7.26 -19.97 6.77
CA LYS A 539 -6.67 -21.10 7.51
C LYS A 539 -5.16 -20.97 7.54
N ASN A 540 -4.56 -21.53 8.58
CA ASN A 540 -3.11 -21.61 8.63
C ASN A 540 -2.61 -22.78 7.76
N ALA A 541 -1.77 -22.46 6.78
CA ALA A 541 -0.84 -23.42 6.18
C ALA A 541 0.37 -23.59 7.12
N ALA A 542 0.93 -24.79 7.22
CA ALA A 542 2.00 -25.02 8.18
C ALA A 542 3.26 -24.21 7.86
N GLU A 543 3.65 -24.13 6.60
CA GLU A 543 4.88 -23.46 6.15
C GLU A 543 4.72 -22.80 4.76
N GLY A 544 5.40 -21.68 4.57
CA GLY A 544 5.64 -21.05 3.28
C GLY A 544 7.04 -20.43 3.21
N ARG A 545 7.51 -20.09 2.03
CA ARG A 545 8.76 -19.36 1.85
C ARG A 545 8.67 -18.36 0.70
N ASN A 546 9.39 -17.24 0.86
CA ASN A 546 9.53 -16.20 -0.14
C ASN A 546 10.99 -15.79 -0.19
N TYR A 547 11.63 -15.79 -1.36
CA TYR A 547 13.03 -15.40 -1.49
C TYR A 547 13.28 -14.71 -2.83
N GLY A 548 14.34 -13.91 -2.88
CA GLY A 548 14.63 -13.18 -4.10
C GLY A 548 15.72 -12.14 -3.96
N ALA A 549 15.73 -11.23 -4.93
CA ALA A 549 16.66 -10.12 -4.99
C ALA A 549 15.98 -8.82 -5.46
N GLU A 550 16.48 -7.71 -4.97
CA GLU A 550 15.98 -6.37 -5.30
C GLU A 550 17.17 -5.48 -5.63
N LEU A 551 17.08 -4.80 -6.77
CA LEU A 551 18.11 -3.90 -7.27
C LEU A 551 17.52 -2.51 -7.51
N SER A 552 18.19 -1.48 -7.02
CA SER A 552 17.92 -0.09 -7.38
C SER A 552 19.21 0.56 -7.89
N LEU A 553 19.12 1.21 -9.04
CA LEU A 553 20.21 1.92 -9.68
C LEU A 553 19.72 3.32 -10.08
N ASN A 554 20.41 4.35 -9.62
CA ASN A 554 20.21 5.73 -10.06
C ASN A 554 21.53 6.25 -10.59
N SER A 555 21.54 6.88 -11.76
CA SER A 555 22.78 7.35 -12.40
C SER A 555 22.59 8.64 -13.19
N GLU A 556 23.45 9.61 -12.93
CA GLU A 556 23.66 10.76 -13.81
C GLU A 556 24.65 10.35 -14.91
N ILE A 557 24.14 10.05 -16.11
CA ILE A 557 24.96 9.65 -17.27
C ILE A 557 25.77 10.87 -17.78
N SER A 558 25.15 12.05 -17.75
CA SER A 558 25.73 13.33 -18.10
C SER A 558 25.04 14.45 -17.32
N ASP A 559 25.53 15.68 -17.47
CA ASP A 559 24.91 16.87 -16.83
C ASP A 559 23.48 17.15 -17.32
N THR A 560 22.99 16.45 -18.36
CA THR A 560 21.65 16.62 -18.94
C THR A 560 20.87 15.32 -19.05
N ILE A 561 21.44 14.18 -18.67
CA ILE A 561 20.78 12.87 -18.79
C ILE A 561 20.98 12.09 -17.49
N SER A 562 19.87 11.73 -16.87
CA SER A 562 19.82 10.79 -15.75
C SER A 562 18.98 9.57 -16.07
N MET A 563 19.25 8.47 -15.39
CA MET A 563 18.47 7.23 -15.51
C MET A 563 18.26 6.58 -14.15
N PHE A 564 17.19 5.83 -14.05
CA PHE A 564 16.98 4.91 -12.94
C PHE A 564 16.57 3.53 -13.44
N LEU A 565 16.84 2.50 -12.63
CA LEU A 565 16.37 1.13 -12.82
C LEU A 565 16.07 0.52 -11.45
N ASN A 566 14.84 0.08 -11.25
CA ASN A 566 14.46 -0.76 -10.12
C ASN A 566 14.04 -2.13 -10.65
N LEU A 567 14.55 -3.20 -10.07
CA LEU A 567 14.27 -4.58 -10.47
C LEU A 567 14.05 -5.43 -9.23
N GLY A 568 12.95 -6.18 -9.18
CA GLY A 568 12.68 -7.22 -8.21
C GLY A 568 12.60 -8.59 -8.89
N ILE A 569 13.19 -9.58 -8.27
CA ILE A 569 13.01 -11.00 -8.60
C ILE A 569 12.46 -11.66 -7.35
N LEU A 570 11.41 -12.45 -7.48
CA LEU A 570 10.70 -13.06 -6.38
C LEU A 570 10.35 -14.50 -6.73
N GLU A 571 10.62 -15.39 -5.79
CA GLU A 571 10.11 -16.75 -5.78
C GLU A 571 9.32 -16.98 -4.51
N THR A 572 8.12 -17.50 -4.63
CA THR A 572 7.25 -17.81 -3.50
C THR A 572 6.77 -19.24 -3.57
N GLU A 573 6.55 -19.89 -2.44
CA GLU A 573 6.10 -21.27 -2.38
C GLU A 573 5.25 -21.52 -1.13
N ILE A 574 4.12 -22.16 -1.30
CA ILE A 574 3.35 -22.80 -0.22
C ILE A 574 3.94 -24.20 -0.03
N ARG A 575 4.58 -24.46 1.13
CA ARG A 575 5.37 -25.68 1.35
C ARG A 575 4.59 -26.84 1.97
N GLN A 576 3.72 -26.52 2.91
CA GLN A 576 2.91 -27.51 3.63
C GLN A 576 1.51 -26.96 3.84
N TYR A 577 0.52 -27.60 3.26
CA TYR A 577 -0.89 -27.21 3.41
C TYR A 577 -1.80 -28.43 3.40
N GLN A 578 -1.95 -29.09 4.56
CA GLN A 578 -2.68 -30.37 4.67
C GLN A 578 -4.12 -30.31 4.18
N SER A 579 -4.82 -29.16 4.35
CA SER A 579 -6.20 -29.01 3.87
C SER A 579 -6.32 -28.75 2.37
N ARG A 580 -5.23 -28.31 1.71
CA ARG A 580 -5.14 -28.03 0.27
C ARG A 580 -3.79 -28.50 -0.29
N PRO A 581 -3.55 -29.82 -0.35
CA PRO A 581 -2.28 -30.37 -0.85
C PRO A 581 -2.06 -30.05 -2.34
N ASP A 582 -3.09 -29.68 -3.07
CA ASP A 582 -3.03 -29.20 -4.45
C ASP A 582 -2.30 -27.86 -4.61
N LEU A 583 -2.19 -27.08 -3.53
CA LEU A 583 -1.45 -25.81 -3.51
C LEU A 583 0.03 -25.98 -3.07
N GLU A 584 0.43 -27.16 -2.60
CA GLU A 584 1.81 -27.37 -2.19
C GLU A 584 2.77 -27.31 -3.40
N GLY A 585 3.82 -26.50 -3.24
CA GLY A 585 4.80 -26.23 -4.28
C GLY A 585 4.37 -25.14 -5.27
N ARG A 586 3.16 -24.58 -5.13
CA ARG A 586 2.67 -23.49 -5.99
C ARG A 586 3.12 -22.12 -5.45
N GLU A 587 3.31 -21.17 -6.35
CA GLU A 587 3.49 -19.77 -6.04
C GLU A 587 2.25 -19.17 -5.37
N GLN A 588 2.48 -18.14 -4.56
CA GLN A 588 1.40 -17.40 -3.91
C GLN A 588 0.72 -16.46 -4.90
N ALA A 589 -0.55 -16.14 -4.64
CA ALA A 589 -1.27 -15.22 -5.50
C ALA A 589 -0.75 -13.78 -5.37
N HIS A 590 -0.83 -13.02 -6.47
CA HIS A 590 -0.32 -11.64 -6.60
C HIS A 590 1.19 -11.50 -6.28
N ALA A 591 1.98 -12.51 -6.60
CA ALA A 591 3.41 -12.59 -6.40
C ALA A 591 4.15 -12.81 -7.72
N PRO A 592 4.25 -11.81 -8.62
CA PRO A 592 4.94 -11.98 -9.91
C PRO A 592 6.42 -12.30 -9.70
N ASP A 593 6.97 -13.20 -10.54
CA ASP A 593 8.37 -13.66 -10.51
C ASP A 593 9.37 -12.51 -10.69
N TYR A 594 8.98 -11.51 -11.46
CA TYR A 594 9.75 -10.28 -11.59
C TYR A 594 8.83 -9.07 -11.74
N SER A 595 9.34 -7.94 -11.26
CA SER A 595 8.79 -6.62 -11.53
C SER A 595 9.92 -5.63 -11.73
N PHE A 596 9.75 -4.68 -12.65
CA PHE A 596 10.75 -3.65 -12.88
C PHE A 596 10.12 -2.30 -13.20
N SER A 597 10.86 -1.24 -12.87
CA SER A 597 10.66 0.09 -13.41
C SER A 597 12.00 0.66 -13.89
N ALA A 598 11.99 1.31 -15.03
CA ALA A 598 13.17 1.96 -15.59
C ALA A 598 12.77 3.30 -16.19
N GLY A 599 13.62 4.31 -16.07
CA GLY A 599 13.33 5.60 -16.65
C GLY A 599 14.57 6.35 -17.08
N LEU A 600 14.33 7.31 -17.97
CA LEU A 600 15.36 8.22 -18.48
C LEU A 600 14.79 9.64 -18.45
N SER A 601 15.51 10.54 -17.79
CA SER A 601 15.26 11.97 -17.82
C SER A 601 16.30 12.66 -18.69
N TRP A 602 15.83 13.53 -19.58
CA TRP A 602 16.68 14.31 -20.48
C TRP A 602 16.32 15.80 -20.42
N ASP A 603 17.25 16.60 -19.88
CA ASP A 603 17.20 18.05 -19.94
C ASP A 603 17.56 18.53 -21.35
N ILE A 604 16.54 18.71 -22.20
CA ILE A 604 16.68 19.20 -23.57
C ILE A 604 17.21 20.64 -23.57
N SER A 605 16.79 21.41 -22.56
CA SER A 605 17.26 22.77 -22.29
C SER A 605 17.02 23.13 -20.83
N ASN A 606 17.54 24.26 -20.35
CA ASN A 606 17.33 24.75 -18.97
C ASN A 606 15.86 24.87 -18.55
N ASN A 607 14.94 24.83 -19.50
CA ASN A 607 13.51 24.99 -19.23
C ASN A 607 12.66 23.79 -19.70
N LEU A 608 13.24 22.83 -20.40
CA LEU A 608 12.49 21.73 -21.00
C LEU A 608 13.17 20.40 -20.68
N GLU A 609 12.44 19.54 -19.96
CA GLU A 609 12.81 18.17 -19.59
C GLU A 609 11.87 17.17 -20.26
N LEU A 610 12.41 16.05 -20.74
CA LEU A 610 11.65 14.91 -21.24
C LEU A 610 11.94 13.71 -20.35
N LEU A 611 10.87 13.09 -19.85
CA LEU A 611 10.93 11.89 -19.02
C LEU A 611 10.26 10.73 -19.76
N LEU A 612 10.95 9.60 -19.83
CA LEU A 612 10.46 8.34 -20.36
C LEU A 612 10.51 7.29 -19.27
N ASP A 613 9.39 6.62 -18.98
CA ASP A 613 9.29 5.55 -18.00
C ASP A 613 8.78 4.26 -18.61
N LEU A 614 9.34 3.14 -18.18
CA LEU A 614 8.92 1.78 -18.47
C LEU A 614 8.63 1.04 -17.16
N ASN A 615 7.46 0.42 -17.05
CA ASN A 615 7.08 -0.40 -15.90
C ASN A 615 6.57 -1.75 -16.39
N GLY A 616 6.99 -2.84 -15.78
CA GLY A 616 6.54 -4.17 -16.20
C GLY A 616 6.62 -5.20 -15.09
N LYS A 617 5.85 -6.26 -15.24
CA LYS A 617 5.87 -7.44 -14.37
C LYS A 617 5.52 -8.71 -15.15
N SER A 618 5.93 -9.86 -14.61
CA SER A 618 5.52 -11.18 -15.12
C SER A 618 4.06 -11.45 -14.81
N ASP A 619 3.54 -12.52 -15.39
CA ASP A 619 2.30 -13.16 -15.00
C ASP A 619 2.32 -13.54 -13.50
N PHE A 620 1.13 -13.64 -12.90
CA PHE A 620 0.95 -14.06 -11.50
C PHE A 620 -0.42 -14.70 -11.30
N TYR A 621 -0.52 -15.61 -10.34
CA TYR A 621 -1.80 -16.20 -9.96
C TYR A 621 -2.75 -15.16 -9.37
N TYR A 622 -4.01 -15.15 -9.79
CA TYR A 622 -5.03 -14.23 -9.25
C TYR A 622 -5.50 -14.61 -7.85
N SER A 623 -5.50 -15.91 -7.52
CA SER A 623 -6.07 -16.42 -6.27
C SER A 623 -5.39 -17.71 -5.81
N ASP A 624 -5.52 -18.00 -4.51
CA ASP A 624 -5.18 -19.31 -3.96
C ASP A 624 -6.32 -20.34 -4.15
N SER A 625 -7.48 -19.91 -4.68
CA SER A 625 -8.64 -20.79 -4.92
C SER A 625 -8.62 -21.48 -6.29
N HIS A 626 -7.92 -20.93 -7.27
CA HIS A 626 -7.83 -21.45 -8.66
C HIS A 626 -6.46 -21.19 -9.28
N ASN A 627 -6.18 -21.79 -10.46
CA ASN A 627 -4.87 -21.74 -11.10
C ASN A 627 -4.80 -20.79 -12.31
N ASN A 628 -5.75 -19.87 -12.47
CA ASN A 628 -5.69 -18.88 -13.53
C ASN A 628 -4.70 -17.77 -13.18
N THR A 629 -3.96 -17.32 -14.19
CA THR A 629 -2.92 -16.28 -14.09
C THR A 629 -3.24 -15.09 -14.97
N SER A 630 -2.65 -13.94 -14.64
CA SER A 630 -2.58 -12.79 -15.54
C SER A 630 -1.61 -13.05 -16.67
N ASP A 631 -1.62 -12.17 -17.68
CA ASP A 631 -0.52 -12.06 -18.64
C ASP A 631 0.61 -11.17 -18.13
N ASP A 632 1.82 -11.33 -18.68
CA ASP A 632 2.93 -10.39 -18.47
C ASP A 632 2.68 -9.10 -19.27
N TYR A 633 3.09 -7.94 -18.75
CA TYR A 633 2.90 -6.67 -19.44
C TYR A 633 4.01 -5.66 -19.19
N ILE A 634 4.12 -4.69 -20.14
CA ILE A 634 5.03 -3.53 -20.02
C ILE A 634 4.27 -2.27 -20.40
N LEU A 635 4.19 -1.33 -19.48
CA LEU A 635 3.62 -0.02 -19.68
C LEU A 635 4.72 1.00 -19.98
N THR A 636 4.46 1.89 -20.93
CA THR A 636 5.37 2.98 -21.31
C THR A 636 4.69 4.32 -21.08
N ASN A 637 5.35 5.21 -20.36
CA ASN A 637 4.85 6.55 -20.03
C ASN A 637 5.82 7.62 -20.50
N ILE A 638 5.30 8.79 -20.86
CA ILE A 638 6.09 9.97 -21.28
C ILE A 638 5.57 11.20 -20.54
N ASN A 639 6.53 12.02 -20.03
CA ASN A 639 6.24 13.35 -19.51
C ASN A 639 7.13 14.36 -20.20
N MET A 640 6.57 15.50 -20.62
CA MET A 640 7.27 16.64 -21.16
C MET A 640 7.02 17.84 -20.24
N ILE A 641 8.08 18.29 -19.56
CA ILE A 641 7.98 19.26 -18.48
C ILE A 641 8.65 20.58 -18.93
N TYR A 642 7.89 21.66 -18.92
CA TYR A 642 8.39 23.01 -19.18
C TYR A 642 8.35 23.83 -17.90
N LYS A 643 9.51 24.24 -17.39
CA LYS A 643 9.66 25.07 -16.18
C LYS A 643 10.21 26.44 -16.56
N LYS A 644 9.54 27.50 -16.15
CA LYS A 644 10.04 28.86 -16.29
C LYS A 644 9.53 29.74 -15.14
N ASP A 645 10.46 30.33 -14.40
CA ASP A 645 10.21 31.17 -13.23
C ASP A 645 9.30 30.40 -12.23
N LYS A 646 8.08 30.89 -12.02
CA LYS A 646 7.05 30.34 -11.11
C LYS A 646 6.07 29.40 -11.81
N ILE A 647 6.25 29.11 -13.08
CA ILE A 647 5.33 28.31 -13.91
C ILE A 647 5.95 26.96 -14.22
N ASN A 648 5.19 25.91 -13.99
CA ASN A 648 5.50 24.56 -14.42
C ASN A 648 4.32 24.04 -15.26
N LEU A 649 4.61 23.57 -16.47
CA LEU A 649 3.66 22.91 -17.38
C LEU A 649 4.16 21.49 -17.61
N ASN A 650 3.33 20.50 -17.32
CA ASN A 650 3.66 19.11 -17.57
C ASN A 650 2.62 18.49 -18.50
N PHE A 651 3.02 18.15 -19.72
CA PHE A 651 2.21 17.32 -20.63
C PHE A 651 2.61 15.86 -20.42
N TRP A 652 1.66 15.00 -20.12
CA TRP A 652 1.92 13.60 -19.78
C TRP A 652 1.02 12.65 -20.57
N ILE A 653 1.56 11.47 -20.88
CA ILE A 653 0.85 10.34 -21.49
C ILE A 653 1.23 9.11 -20.70
N ARG A 654 0.25 8.38 -20.19
CA ARG A 654 0.41 7.06 -19.57
C ARG A 654 -0.09 5.97 -20.51
N ASN A 655 0.56 4.79 -20.44
CA ASN A 655 0.24 3.65 -21.31
C ASN A 655 0.17 4.07 -22.79
N ILE A 656 1.24 4.67 -23.32
CA ILE A 656 1.26 5.27 -24.66
C ILE A 656 0.91 4.29 -25.79
N PHE A 657 1.22 3.00 -25.60
CA PHE A 657 0.95 1.95 -26.58
C PHE A 657 -0.45 1.34 -26.45
N ASP A 658 -1.22 1.81 -25.43
CA ASP A 658 -2.58 1.32 -25.15
C ASP A 658 -2.58 -0.18 -24.86
N GLU A 659 -1.58 -0.63 -24.05
CA GLU A 659 -1.43 -2.02 -23.65
C GLU A 659 -2.65 -2.46 -22.83
N TYR A 660 -3.21 -3.61 -23.18
CA TYR A 660 -4.32 -4.21 -22.47
C TYR A 660 -3.78 -5.23 -21.47
N TYR A 661 -4.01 -5.01 -20.19
CA TYR A 661 -3.42 -5.79 -19.11
C TYR A 661 -4.39 -5.99 -17.95
N SER A 662 -4.23 -7.11 -17.24
CA SER A 662 -5.12 -7.49 -16.15
C SER A 662 -4.50 -7.26 -14.79
N LEU A 663 -5.29 -6.75 -13.85
CA LEU A 663 -4.91 -6.48 -12.46
C LEU A 663 -5.49 -7.49 -11.48
N ARG A 664 -6.68 -8.04 -11.77
CA ARG A 664 -7.42 -8.97 -10.91
C ARG A 664 -8.20 -9.95 -11.77
N GLY A 665 -8.40 -11.17 -11.27
CA GLY A 665 -9.25 -12.16 -11.90
C GLY A 665 -10.09 -12.94 -10.88
N PHE A 666 -11.35 -13.19 -11.22
CA PHE A 666 -12.25 -14.12 -10.52
C PHE A 666 -12.56 -15.30 -11.42
N TYR A 667 -12.68 -16.49 -10.84
CA TYR A 667 -13.01 -17.71 -11.57
C TYR A 667 -14.16 -18.44 -10.89
N PHE A 668 -15.36 -18.28 -11.43
CA PHE A 668 -16.61 -18.87 -10.91
C PHE A 668 -17.69 -18.80 -12.00
N GLY A 669 -18.84 -19.42 -11.72
CA GLY A 669 -20.00 -19.33 -12.61
C GLY A 669 -20.88 -18.13 -12.27
N ASN A 670 -21.07 -17.20 -13.23
CA ASN A 670 -21.92 -16.00 -13.09
C ASN A 670 -22.90 -15.82 -14.25
N GLU A 671 -23.14 -16.86 -15.06
CA GLU A 671 -24.03 -16.75 -16.21
C GLU A 671 -25.02 -17.92 -16.28
N PRO A 672 -26.36 -17.64 -16.14
CA PRO A 672 -27.38 -18.66 -16.27
C PRO A 672 -27.45 -19.20 -17.73
N PRO A 673 -27.93 -20.43 -17.97
CA PRO A 673 -28.43 -21.38 -16.96
C PRO A 673 -27.36 -22.34 -16.43
N ALA A 674 -26.20 -22.40 -17.08
CA ALA A 674 -25.23 -23.46 -16.82
C ALA A 674 -24.30 -23.11 -15.66
N PHE A 675 -24.09 -21.83 -15.37
CA PHE A 675 -23.16 -21.35 -14.35
C PHE A 675 -21.77 -22.02 -14.48
N GLU A 676 -21.27 -22.09 -15.72
CA GLU A 676 -19.95 -22.67 -15.98
C GLU A 676 -18.87 -21.74 -15.42
N ASP A 677 -17.89 -22.32 -14.74
CA ASP A 677 -16.76 -21.57 -14.22
C ASP A 677 -16.03 -20.83 -15.37
N THR A 678 -16.04 -19.52 -15.30
CA THR A 678 -15.47 -18.61 -16.31
C THR A 678 -14.48 -17.67 -15.60
N LEU A 679 -13.38 -17.33 -16.31
CA LEU A 679 -12.44 -16.33 -15.82
C LEU A 679 -12.94 -14.92 -16.21
N TYR A 680 -13.20 -14.11 -15.21
CA TYR A 680 -13.56 -12.69 -15.35
C TYR A 680 -12.38 -11.85 -14.89
N GLU A 681 -11.91 -10.94 -15.73
CA GLU A 681 -10.72 -10.14 -15.49
C GLU A 681 -11.05 -8.66 -15.37
N ARG A 682 -10.47 -8.01 -14.38
CA ARG A 682 -10.43 -6.57 -14.28
C ARG A 682 -9.16 -6.05 -14.95
N HIS A 683 -9.34 -5.25 -15.99
CA HIS A 683 -8.25 -4.64 -16.72
C HIS A 683 -7.85 -3.29 -16.11
N GLY A 684 -6.55 -2.97 -16.26
CA GLY A 684 -6.00 -1.69 -15.87
C GLY A 684 -6.34 -0.57 -16.84
N ASP A 685 -5.86 0.63 -16.53
CA ASP A 685 -6.17 1.85 -17.26
C ASP A 685 -5.64 1.79 -18.72
N PRO A 686 -6.48 2.10 -19.72
CA PRO A 686 -6.03 2.30 -21.08
C PRO A 686 -5.16 3.56 -21.18
N ARG A 687 -4.70 3.89 -22.39
CA ARG A 687 -3.94 5.12 -22.62
C ARG A 687 -4.70 6.34 -22.16
N ASN A 688 -4.09 7.06 -21.19
CA ASN A 688 -4.61 8.34 -20.76
C ASN A 688 -3.53 9.44 -20.85
N TYR A 689 -3.98 10.69 -21.06
CA TYR A 689 -3.10 11.83 -21.26
C TYR A 689 -3.71 13.11 -20.71
N GLY A 690 -2.86 14.04 -20.37
CA GLY A 690 -3.30 15.32 -19.84
C GLY A 690 -2.22 16.38 -19.80
N LEU A 691 -2.64 17.55 -19.34
CA LEU A 691 -1.80 18.71 -19.10
C LEU A 691 -2.02 19.20 -17.68
N THR A 692 -0.93 19.33 -16.94
CA THR A 692 -0.92 19.93 -15.61
C THR A 692 -0.23 21.29 -15.66
N PHE A 693 -0.92 22.31 -15.16
CA PHE A 693 -0.39 23.65 -14.91
C PHE A 693 -0.21 23.86 -13.43
N ARG A 694 0.98 24.25 -13.01
CA ARG A 694 1.31 24.60 -11.63
C ARG A 694 1.93 26.00 -11.56
N TYR A 695 1.50 26.74 -10.55
CA TYR A 695 2.04 28.07 -10.24
C TYR A 695 2.50 28.13 -8.79
N GLU A 696 3.72 28.59 -8.56
CA GLU A 696 4.33 28.80 -7.25
C GLU A 696 4.40 30.31 -6.95
N PHE A 697 3.84 30.72 -5.80
CA PHE A 697 3.72 32.15 -5.44
C PHE A 697 4.97 32.71 -4.74
#